data_0843426ca8a5267bff0517783a2183ac
#
_entry.id   0843426ca8a5267bff0517783a2183ac
#
_cell.length_a   1.000
_cell.length_b   1.000
_cell.length_c   1.000
_cell.angle_alpha   90.00
_cell.angle_beta   90.00
_cell.angle_gamma   90.00
#
_symmetry.space_group_name_H-M   'P 1'
#
loop_
_entity.id
_entity.type
_entity.pdbx_description
1 polymer ?
#
loop_
_entity_poly.entity_id
_entity_poly.type
_entity_poly.pdbx_seq_one_letter_code
_entity_poly.pdbx_strand_id
1 'polypeptide(L)'
;MRLVLMSLGIGLFSFSCSVFADASAPVCEHEGVQVFTDFQGGNVTGCEFSRAGKLSIEIAPEDEPINTSPWYAFRLEAEVQTQVPIVLDYGSYKHRYTPDLSIDGIKWQTYPQAKVSLNKNKTQAGFSVTVPAHRSLVIAAQPLLTSSHYATWLQGLSEEQAVSIGSAGQSIEGRRLWRLTTPPKKHTLLLLGRQHPPETTGAIALMSFVERLFEDDVLARRFRDKVGILLYPVINPDGTDRGYWRHNFQGKDLNRDWGPFTQPESRAINSDVANWLGKHDSQLVKVIDFHSTYYEVFYTQPDRSALILPNLLGDWLSTFDGAMKSQFSDFEIRRQTSKNPQVNAAKHYFFTQFGVSSTTLEIGDDTDLAFVKAYGRVAAEAFMSAYFDQQSAVINADIVFRGGLVVDGTGTAPFLGDVAVTDGHITMLTRDTEVAASKEIDITGKVIAPGFIDIHTHARVDLVSPERALMNNYLTQGVTTVVIGNDGDGATRIQSRFDKIFKHGAGTNVAQLVGHSTLRRRVMDDTGRPATQAEIGEMKAILAEALDEGAMGLSTGLFYADGSYAATEEVIELAKVAAAEGAIYESHIRAESSRGVGVHAAVDEVIQIARDADIPAHIAHIKVLGKGVWGQAGEIVEKVREARAEGLEITADQYPWVASSTQLKSAVVSQQFQVGGIGAIRERLTEPALRTQILADIAVNIERRGGPSSLLLVETEDSRWSGRRLDEIADELGLTPETAAAQLITQGLARVVSFNMTQSDIATFMEESWVATSSDGTEGHPRKFGSFPEKYGTFVKDRNVLSLAEFVRSSSGLPAKILGLSDRGELVTGQVADIVVFDPKVYAAKATFSDWNRLSVGVEFLLVNGEFAIQQGTLTAARAGRPIKR
;
A
#
# COMPACT_ATOMS: atom_id res chain seq x y z
N MET A 1 -69.39 6.89 -17.61
CA MET A 1 -70.31 5.76 -17.38
C MET A 1 -69.79 4.56 -18.19
N ARG A 2 -69.56 3.49 -17.55
CA ARG A 2 -69.11 2.14 -17.81
C ARG A 2 -67.67 1.88 -17.29
N LEU A 3 -67.62 1.36 -16.08
CA LEU A 3 -66.57 0.53 -15.55
C LEU A 3 -66.40 -0.71 -16.41
N VAL A 4 -65.16 -1.04 -16.76
CA VAL A 4 -64.76 -2.39 -17.16
C VAL A 4 -63.72 -2.86 -16.16
N LEU A 5 -64.16 -3.74 -15.28
CA LEU A 5 -63.28 -4.59 -14.48
C LEU A 5 -62.63 -5.59 -15.45
N MET A 6 -61.30 -5.55 -15.53
CA MET A 6 -60.53 -6.68 -16.04
C MET A 6 -59.90 -7.39 -14.84
N SER A 7 -60.44 -8.56 -14.56
CA SER A 7 -59.85 -9.58 -13.66
C SER A 7 -58.59 -10.11 -14.30
N LEU A 8 -57.41 -9.83 -13.70
CA LEU A 8 -56.18 -10.56 -14.01
C LEU A 8 -56.30 -11.97 -13.44
N GLY A 9 -56.44 -12.93 -14.34
CA GLY A 9 -56.23 -14.34 -14.02
C GLY A 9 -54.76 -14.61 -13.84
N ILE A 10 -54.35 -14.97 -12.60
CA ILE A 10 -53.05 -15.53 -12.31
C ILE A 10 -53.01 -16.95 -12.92
N GLY A 11 -52.42 -17.07 -14.09
CA GLY A 11 -52.07 -18.35 -14.70
C GLY A 11 -50.89 -18.96 -13.94
N LEU A 12 -51.18 -19.89 -13.02
CA LEU A 12 -50.21 -20.79 -12.48
C LEU A 12 -49.72 -21.72 -13.62
N PHE A 13 -48.68 -21.35 -14.30
CA PHE A 13 -47.89 -22.29 -15.12
C PHE A 13 -47.03 -23.15 -14.18
N SER A 14 -47.54 -24.31 -13.85
CA SER A 14 -46.78 -25.38 -13.24
C SER A 14 -45.80 -25.94 -14.26
N PHE A 15 -44.60 -25.33 -14.36
CA PHE A 15 -43.48 -25.97 -14.99
C PHE A 15 -42.82 -26.89 -13.91
N SER A 16 -43.24 -28.15 -13.93
CA SER A 16 -42.48 -29.20 -13.30
C SER A 16 -41.23 -29.48 -14.15
N CYS A 17 -40.22 -28.63 -13.99
CA CYS A 17 -38.88 -28.97 -14.44
C CYS A 17 -38.29 -29.86 -13.33
N SER A 18 -38.25 -31.16 -13.53
CA SER A 18 -37.50 -32.07 -12.67
C SER A 18 -36.00 -31.71 -12.78
N VAL A 19 -35.47 -31.05 -11.74
CA VAL A 19 -34.07 -30.66 -11.61
C VAL A 19 -33.14 -31.91 -11.61
N PHE A 20 -33.70 -33.09 -11.58
CA PHE A 20 -33.01 -34.35 -11.47
C PHE A 20 -33.37 -35.26 -12.67
N ALA A 21 -32.45 -35.32 -13.62
CA ALA A 21 -32.56 -36.19 -14.80
C ALA A 21 -31.78 -37.48 -14.58
N ASP A 22 -32.40 -38.60 -14.98
CA ASP A 22 -31.94 -39.98 -15.21
C ASP A 22 -31.02 -40.70 -14.19
N ALA A 23 -31.37 -41.96 -13.97
CA ALA A 23 -30.84 -42.91 -13.02
C ALA A 23 -29.33 -43.18 -13.15
N SER A 24 -28.55 -42.36 -12.43
CA SER A 24 -27.18 -42.78 -12.07
C SER A 24 -27.21 -43.76 -10.91
N ALA A 25 -26.14 -44.54 -10.75
CA ALA A 25 -26.01 -45.45 -9.61
C ALA A 25 -25.86 -44.66 -8.31
N PRO A 26 -26.49 -45.06 -7.20
CA PRO A 26 -26.31 -44.44 -5.90
C PRO A 26 -24.84 -44.55 -5.44
N VAL A 27 -24.35 -43.49 -4.74
CA VAL A 27 -23.00 -43.50 -4.15
C VAL A 27 -22.90 -44.59 -3.07
N CYS A 28 -23.96 -44.73 -2.28
CA CYS A 28 -24.14 -45.86 -1.35
C CYS A 28 -25.65 -46.11 -1.11
N GLU A 29 -26.00 -47.33 -0.64
CA GLU A 29 -27.38 -47.73 -0.36
C GLU A 29 -27.46 -48.72 0.80
N HIS A 30 -28.59 -48.75 1.48
CA HIS A 30 -28.91 -49.68 2.55
C HIS A 30 -30.42 -49.74 2.77
N GLU A 31 -30.97 -51.01 2.74
CA GLU A 31 -32.37 -51.31 3.02
C GLU A 31 -33.38 -50.39 2.30
N GLY A 32 -33.14 -50.12 1.01
CA GLY A 32 -34.02 -49.29 0.17
C GLY A 32 -33.85 -47.78 0.33
N VAL A 33 -32.88 -47.33 1.13
CA VAL A 33 -32.44 -45.93 1.15
C VAL A 33 -31.21 -45.78 0.27
N GLN A 34 -31.27 -44.85 -0.66
CA GLN A 34 -30.21 -44.58 -1.63
C GLN A 34 -29.69 -43.13 -1.50
N VAL A 35 -28.39 -42.96 -1.71
CA VAL A 35 -27.68 -41.64 -1.65
C VAL A 35 -27.14 -41.29 -3.03
N PHE A 36 -27.40 -40.09 -3.50
CA PHE A 36 -26.95 -39.57 -4.80
C PHE A 36 -26.23 -38.24 -4.67
N THR A 37 -25.23 -37.98 -5.53
CA THR A 37 -24.50 -36.71 -5.66
C THR A 37 -24.38 -36.24 -7.11
N ASP A 38 -25.03 -36.86 -8.03
CA ASP A 38 -24.99 -36.66 -9.48
C ASP A 38 -25.81 -35.46 -9.97
N PHE A 39 -25.81 -34.38 -9.24
CA PHE A 39 -26.47 -33.12 -9.59
C PHE A 39 -25.52 -31.92 -9.37
N GLN A 40 -25.82 -30.78 -10.02
CA GLN A 40 -25.01 -29.59 -9.85
C GLN A 40 -24.93 -29.13 -8.38
N GLY A 41 -23.72 -28.96 -7.86
CA GLY A 41 -23.46 -28.66 -6.45
C GLY A 41 -23.43 -29.89 -5.54
N GLY A 42 -23.79 -31.08 -6.04
CA GLY A 42 -23.69 -32.31 -5.29
C GLY A 42 -22.23 -32.70 -5.06
N ASN A 43 -21.84 -32.92 -3.79
CA ASN A 43 -20.48 -33.27 -3.43
C ASN A 43 -20.41 -33.92 -2.03
N VAL A 44 -19.84 -35.13 -1.98
CA VAL A 44 -19.34 -35.77 -0.76
C VAL A 44 -18.13 -36.64 -1.17
N THR A 45 -17.18 -36.84 -0.29
CA THR A 45 -15.96 -37.60 -0.60
C THR A 45 -16.08 -39.09 -0.24
N GLY A 46 -17.00 -39.40 0.64
CA GLY A 46 -17.29 -40.79 1.01
C GLY A 46 -18.70 -40.97 1.57
N CYS A 47 -19.24 -42.16 1.45
CA CYS A 47 -20.59 -42.52 1.87
C CYS A 47 -20.63 -43.99 2.30
N GLU A 48 -21.07 -44.25 3.54
CA GLU A 48 -21.18 -45.61 4.08
C GLU A 48 -22.36 -45.74 5.03
N PHE A 49 -23.08 -46.82 4.93
CA PHE A 49 -24.07 -47.24 5.93
C PHE A 49 -23.50 -48.26 6.91
N SER A 50 -23.68 -48.03 8.18
CA SER A 50 -23.47 -49.09 9.18
C SER A 50 -24.55 -50.17 9.10
N ARG A 51 -24.29 -51.35 9.68
CA ARG A 51 -25.28 -52.43 9.77
C ARG A 51 -26.58 -52.03 10.47
N ALA A 52 -26.55 -50.97 11.27
CA ALA A 52 -27.72 -50.43 12.00
C ALA A 52 -28.45 -49.33 11.21
N GLY A 53 -28.13 -49.15 9.90
CA GLY A 53 -28.78 -48.13 9.07
C GLY A 53 -28.34 -46.69 9.34
N LYS A 54 -27.24 -46.45 10.07
CA LYS A 54 -26.67 -45.11 10.27
C LYS A 54 -25.82 -44.75 9.08
N LEU A 55 -26.13 -43.64 8.43
CA LEU A 55 -25.40 -43.06 7.30
C LEU A 55 -24.22 -42.21 7.79
N SER A 56 -23.01 -42.50 7.32
CA SER A 56 -21.81 -41.67 7.49
C SER A 56 -21.47 -41.04 6.14
N ILE A 57 -21.34 -39.73 6.13
CA ILE A 57 -20.95 -38.91 4.97
C ILE A 57 -19.59 -38.31 5.26
N GLU A 58 -18.61 -38.62 4.46
CA GLU A 58 -17.28 -38.04 4.52
C GLU A 58 -17.21 -36.75 3.68
N ILE A 59 -16.60 -35.73 4.22
CA ILE A 59 -16.54 -34.38 3.64
C ILE A 59 -15.09 -33.88 3.71
N ALA A 60 -14.49 -33.64 2.54
CA ALA A 60 -13.14 -33.13 2.43
C ALA A 60 -13.07 -32.00 1.38
N PRO A 61 -12.08 -31.08 1.48
CA PRO A 61 -11.89 -30.03 0.49
C PRO A 61 -11.41 -30.57 -0.85
N GLU A 62 -11.54 -29.74 -1.88
CA GLU A 62 -11.04 -29.98 -3.23
C GLU A 62 -9.51 -30.01 -3.32
N ASP A 63 -8.82 -29.28 -2.44
CA ASP A 63 -7.35 -29.20 -2.36
C ASP A 63 -6.88 -28.61 -0.99
N GLU A 64 -5.55 -28.55 -0.79
CA GLU A 64 -4.91 -27.98 0.39
C GLU A 64 -3.67 -27.15 0.00
N PRO A 65 -3.36 -26.02 0.73
CA PRO A 65 -4.07 -25.48 1.89
C PRO A 65 -5.33 -24.71 1.50
N ILE A 66 -6.38 -24.77 2.34
CA ILE A 66 -7.64 -24.12 2.06
C ILE A 66 -8.19 -23.35 3.28
N ASN A 67 -8.89 -22.23 3.05
CA ASN A 67 -9.71 -21.60 4.06
C ASN A 67 -11.00 -22.39 4.23
N THR A 68 -11.26 -22.89 5.44
CA THR A 68 -12.29 -23.86 5.74
C THR A 68 -13.70 -23.33 5.51
N SER A 69 -14.37 -23.82 4.47
CA SER A 69 -15.78 -23.57 4.16
C SER A 69 -16.43 -24.88 3.69
N PRO A 70 -16.65 -25.85 4.61
CA PRO A 70 -16.93 -27.24 4.27
C PRO A 70 -18.28 -27.39 3.59
N TRP A 71 -18.26 -27.46 2.28
CA TRP A 71 -19.44 -27.75 1.47
C TRP A 71 -19.75 -29.23 1.47
N TYR A 72 -21.02 -29.57 1.47
CA TYR A 72 -21.60 -30.88 1.17
C TYR A 72 -22.98 -30.67 0.58
N ALA A 73 -23.37 -31.54 -0.36
CA ALA A 73 -24.73 -31.64 -0.82
C ALA A 73 -24.96 -33.07 -1.36
N PHE A 74 -26.00 -33.72 -0.91
CA PHE A 74 -26.40 -35.07 -1.34
C PHE A 74 -27.92 -35.20 -1.28
N ARG A 75 -28.44 -36.17 -2.06
CA ARG A 75 -29.86 -36.44 -2.18
C ARG A 75 -30.14 -37.85 -1.64
N LEU A 76 -31.15 -37.96 -0.80
CA LEU A 76 -31.67 -39.21 -0.28
C LEU A 76 -32.98 -39.57 -0.98
N GLU A 77 -33.14 -40.83 -1.32
CA GLU A 77 -34.37 -41.42 -1.81
C GLU A 77 -34.69 -42.70 -1.04
N ALA A 78 -35.97 -43.00 -0.83
CA ALA A 78 -36.42 -44.16 -0.14
C ALA A 78 -37.74 -44.69 -0.75
N GLU A 79 -37.88 -46.02 -0.88
CA GLU A 79 -39.14 -46.68 -1.33
C GLU A 79 -40.26 -46.50 -0.32
N VAL A 80 -39.93 -46.53 0.98
CA VAL A 80 -40.84 -46.30 2.10
C VAL A 80 -40.36 -45.17 2.97
N GLN A 81 -41.27 -44.43 3.63
CA GLN A 81 -40.87 -43.37 4.54
C GLN A 81 -39.91 -43.94 5.60
N THR A 82 -38.69 -43.45 5.65
CA THR A 82 -37.60 -43.99 6.46
C THR A 82 -36.95 -42.88 7.27
N GLN A 83 -36.67 -43.16 8.55
CA GLN A 83 -35.85 -42.28 9.38
C GLN A 83 -34.40 -42.68 9.28
N VAL A 84 -33.53 -41.73 8.85
CA VAL A 84 -32.12 -41.99 8.61
C VAL A 84 -31.29 -41.17 9.59
N PRO A 85 -30.56 -41.82 10.52
CA PRO A 85 -29.54 -41.16 11.33
C PRO A 85 -28.31 -40.86 10.46
N ILE A 86 -27.86 -39.64 10.48
CA ILE A 86 -26.74 -39.14 9.65
C ILE A 86 -25.60 -38.63 10.51
N VAL A 87 -24.37 -38.93 10.12
CA VAL A 87 -23.16 -38.28 10.64
C VAL A 87 -22.40 -37.69 9.47
N LEU A 88 -22.16 -36.36 9.52
CA LEU A 88 -21.23 -35.67 8.65
C LEU A 88 -19.86 -35.72 9.31
N ASP A 89 -18.88 -36.32 8.63
CA ASP A 89 -17.48 -36.43 9.10
C ASP A 89 -16.56 -35.54 8.28
N TYR A 90 -15.97 -34.54 8.90
CA TYR A 90 -15.10 -33.51 8.31
C TYR A 90 -13.61 -33.86 8.47
N GLY A 91 -13.28 -35.07 8.95
CA GLY A 91 -11.88 -35.45 9.19
C GLY A 91 -11.18 -34.56 10.19
N SER A 92 -10.22 -33.77 9.73
CA SER A 92 -9.49 -32.78 10.55
C SER A 92 -10.17 -31.41 10.63
N TYR A 93 -11.17 -31.16 9.79
CA TYR A 93 -11.86 -29.88 9.71
C TYR A 93 -13.06 -29.80 10.67
N LYS A 94 -13.58 -28.59 10.88
CA LYS A 94 -14.68 -28.35 11.79
C LYS A 94 -15.99 -28.17 11.03
N HIS A 95 -17.06 -28.67 11.64
CA HIS A 95 -18.43 -28.35 11.25
C HIS A 95 -18.66 -26.84 11.26
N ARG A 96 -19.28 -26.30 10.21
CA ARG A 96 -19.55 -24.88 10.05
C ARG A 96 -21.02 -24.59 9.74
N TYR A 97 -21.62 -25.30 8.82
CA TYR A 97 -22.96 -25.02 8.30
C TYR A 97 -24.02 -25.92 8.91
N THR A 98 -25.06 -25.35 9.47
CA THR A 98 -26.27 -26.08 9.85
C THR A 98 -26.96 -26.64 8.60
N PRO A 99 -27.28 -27.94 8.52
CA PRO A 99 -27.83 -28.51 7.29
C PRO A 99 -29.13 -27.85 6.84
N ASP A 100 -29.25 -27.52 5.55
CA ASP A 100 -30.48 -27.15 4.89
C ASP A 100 -31.12 -28.33 4.16
N LEU A 101 -32.43 -28.45 4.23
CA LEU A 101 -33.25 -29.52 3.69
C LEU A 101 -34.19 -28.99 2.62
N SER A 102 -34.34 -29.74 1.53
CA SER A 102 -35.34 -29.44 0.50
C SER A 102 -35.89 -30.73 -0.15
N ILE A 103 -37.19 -30.73 -0.45
CA ILE A 103 -37.86 -31.83 -1.17
C ILE A 103 -38.15 -31.49 -2.65
N ASP A 104 -37.91 -30.26 -3.07
CA ASP A 104 -38.16 -29.75 -4.41
C ASP A 104 -36.94 -29.04 -5.03
N GLY A 105 -35.85 -28.89 -4.26
CA GLY A 105 -34.65 -28.12 -4.66
C GLY A 105 -34.84 -26.62 -4.72
N ILE A 106 -36.04 -26.10 -4.40
CA ILE A 106 -36.42 -24.69 -4.53
C ILE A 106 -36.68 -24.07 -3.16
N LYS A 107 -37.46 -24.77 -2.32
CA LYS A 107 -37.79 -24.33 -0.96
C LYS A 107 -36.90 -25.02 0.03
N TRP A 108 -36.09 -24.25 0.76
CA TRP A 108 -35.13 -24.72 1.72
C TRP A 108 -35.61 -24.44 3.14
N GLN A 109 -35.35 -25.37 4.03
CA GLN A 109 -35.63 -25.27 5.45
C GLN A 109 -34.37 -25.66 6.23
N THR A 110 -33.85 -24.71 7.03
CA THR A 110 -32.72 -24.98 7.91
C THR A 110 -33.10 -26.01 8.98
N TYR A 111 -32.29 -27.03 9.15
CA TYR A 111 -32.49 -28.06 10.18
C TYR A 111 -32.33 -27.40 11.56
N PRO A 112 -33.20 -27.75 12.56
CA PRO A 112 -33.10 -27.13 13.90
C PRO A 112 -31.73 -27.37 14.52
N GLN A 113 -30.93 -26.32 14.69
CA GLN A 113 -29.57 -26.37 15.21
C GLN A 113 -29.48 -27.11 16.56
N ALA A 114 -30.46 -26.91 17.44
CA ALA A 114 -30.53 -27.61 18.72
C ALA A 114 -30.62 -29.14 18.61
N LYS A 115 -30.93 -29.69 17.42
CA LYS A 115 -31.03 -31.12 17.16
C LYS A 115 -29.76 -31.66 16.46
N VAL A 116 -28.78 -30.83 16.18
CA VAL A 116 -27.47 -31.24 15.66
C VAL A 116 -26.54 -31.52 16.83
N SER A 117 -26.03 -32.74 16.93
CA SER A 117 -25.07 -33.16 17.96
C SER A 117 -23.64 -33.07 17.40
N LEU A 118 -22.76 -32.39 18.10
CA LEU A 118 -21.35 -32.27 17.70
C LEU A 118 -20.47 -33.12 18.62
N ASN A 119 -19.42 -33.76 18.05
CA ASN A 119 -18.38 -34.37 18.86
C ASN A 119 -17.54 -33.31 19.58
N LYS A 120 -16.66 -33.73 20.52
CA LYS A 120 -15.83 -32.82 21.33
C LYS A 120 -15.00 -31.84 20.52
N ASN A 121 -14.49 -32.27 19.36
CA ASN A 121 -13.61 -31.46 18.51
C ASN A 121 -14.38 -30.72 17.41
N LYS A 122 -15.71 -30.89 17.35
CA LYS A 122 -16.58 -30.36 16.27
C LYS A 122 -16.20 -30.83 14.86
N THR A 123 -15.53 -31.96 14.74
CA THR A 123 -15.18 -32.57 13.44
C THR A 123 -16.24 -33.52 12.93
N GLN A 124 -17.26 -33.85 13.74
CA GLN A 124 -18.42 -34.64 13.34
C GLN A 124 -19.71 -33.99 13.83
N ALA A 125 -20.73 -33.98 12.95
CA ALA A 125 -22.06 -33.49 13.24
C ALA A 125 -23.10 -34.58 12.99
N GLY A 126 -23.86 -34.96 14.02
CA GLY A 126 -24.90 -36.01 13.96
C GLY A 126 -26.30 -35.39 14.04
N PHE A 127 -27.20 -35.87 13.19
CA PHE A 127 -28.61 -35.52 13.16
C PHE A 127 -29.43 -36.61 12.53
N SER A 128 -30.76 -36.48 12.47
CA SER A 128 -31.64 -37.51 11.91
C SER A 128 -32.71 -36.87 11.04
N VAL A 129 -32.94 -37.40 9.84
CA VAL A 129 -33.96 -36.91 8.92
C VAL A 129 -35.00 -37.98 8.61
N THR A 130 -36.20 -37.58 8.21
CA THR A 130 -37.22 -38.47 7.68
C THR A 130 -37.22 -38.28 6.15
N VAL A 131 -36.81 -39.30 5.42
CA VAL A 131 -36.90 -39.38 3.96
C VAL A 131 -38.32 -39.80 3.57
N PRO A 132 -39.06 -39.00 2.77
CA PRO A 132 -40.42 -39.37 2.33
C PRO A 132 -40.42 -40.53 1.35
N ALA A 133 -41.43 -41.37 1.39
CA ALA A 133 -41.58 -42.45 0.40
C ALA A 133 -41.72 -41.86 -1.02
N HIS A 134 -40.96 -42.44 -1.97
CA HIS A 134 -41.01 -42.12 -3.40
C HIS A 134 -40.77 -40.61 -3.71
N ARG A 135 -40.06 -39.88 -2.83
CA ARG A 135 -39.65 -38.51 -3.03
C ARG A 135 -38.20 -38.31 -2.62
N SER A 136 -37.56 -37.40 -3.30
CA SER A 136 -36.20 -37.03 -2.96
C SER A 136 -36.17 -36.05 -1.79
N LEU A 137 -35.18 -36.19 -0.92
CA LEU A 137 -34.80 -35.23 0.10
C LEU A 137 -33.36 -34.78 -0.15
N VAL A 138 -33.15 -33.52 -0.51
CA VAL A 138 -31.83 -32.94 -0.65
C VAL A 138 -31.38 -32.36 0.69
N ILE A 139 -30.15 -32.68 1.05
CA ILE A 139 -29.46 -32.15 2.25
C ILE A 139 -28.22 -31.43 1.76
N ALA A 140 -28.08 -30.16 2.12
CA ALA A 140 -26.95 -29.37 1.69
C ALA A 140 -26.41 -28.50 2.84
N ALA A 141 -25.17 -28.08 2.72
CA ALA A 141 -24.53 -27.12 3.65
C ALA A 141 -25.24 -25.75 3.66
N GLN A 142 -25.74 -25.34 2.51
CA GLN A 142 -26.48 -24.11 2.25
C GLN A 142 -27.47 -24.36 1.10
N PRO A 143 -28.48 -23.53 0.86
CA PRO A 143 -29.37 -23.65 -0.29
C PRO A 143 -28.58 -23.71 -1.61
N LEU A 144 -28.96 -24.61 -2.49
CA LEU A 144 -28.27 -24.79 -3.78
C LEU A 144 -28.56 -23.60 -4.70
N LEU A 145 -27.49 -22.90 -5.10
CA LEU A 145 -27.48 -21.90 -6.15
C LEU A 145 -26.38 -22.23 -7.14
N THR A 146 -26.72 -22.95 -8.19
CA THR A 146 -25.81 -23.43 -9.24
C THR A 146 -25.81 -22.51 -10.45
N SER A 147 -24.92 -22.75 -11.41
CA SER A 147 -24.89 -21.98 -12.66
C SER A 147 -26.24 -21.98 -13.41
N SER A 148 -27.02 -23.06 -13.32
CA SER A 148 -28.37 -23.15 -13.89
C SER A 148 -29.38 -22.24 -13.21
N HIS A 149 -29.30 -22.10 -11.90
CA HIS A 149 -30.18 -21.17 -11.16
C HIS A 149 -29.92 -19.72 -11.56
N TYR A 150 -28.63 -19.33 -11.72
CA TYR A 150 -28.29 -18.00 -12.21
C TYR A 150 -28.75 -17.76 -13.64
N ALA A 151 -28.64 -18.76 -14.52
CA ALA A 151 -29.15 -18.63 -15.91
C ALA A 151 -30.65 -18.37 -15.94
N THR A 152 -31.43 -19.14 -15.16
CA THR A 152 -32.89 -18.98 -15.05
C THR A 152 -33.27 -17.62 -14.46
N TRP A 153 -32.61 -17.18 -13.39
CA TRP A 153 -32.85 -15.87 -12.77
C TRP A 153 -32.55 -14.70 -13.72
N LEU A 154 -31.40 -14.75 -14.42
CA LEU A 154 -31.03 -13.73 -15.40
C LEU A 154 -32.03 -13.68 -16.56
N GLN A 155 -32.50 -14.83 -17.05
CA GLN A 155 -33.51 -14.90 -18.09
C GLN A 155 -34.81 -14.23 -17.64
N GLY A 156 -35.30 -14.52 -16.43
CA GLY A 156 -36.48 -13.87 -15.87
C GLY A 156 -36.33 -12.34 -15.84
N LEU A 157 -35.16 -11.84 -15.38
CA LEU A 157 -34.88 -10.39 -15.40
C LEU A 157 -34.90 -9.80 -16.82
N SER A 158 -34.42 -10.55 -17.83
CA SER A 158 -34.39 -10.05 -19.21
C SER A 158 -35.76 -10.03 -19.91
N GLU A 159 -36.69 -10.84 -19.46
CA GLU A 159 -38.07 -10.84 -19.95
C GLU A 159 -38.89 -9.69 -19.39
N GLU A 160 -38.56 -9.24 -18.18
CA GLU A 160 -39.30 -8.19 -17.46
C GLU A 160 -38.69 -6.79 -17.63
N GLN A 161 -37.39 -6.71 -17.88
CA GLN A 161 -36.61 -5.47 -17.81
C GLN A 161 -35.79 -5.22 -19.09
N ALA A 162 -35.50 -3.95 -19.38
CA ALA A 162 -34.63 -3.55 -20.49
C ALA A 162 -33.13 -3.82 -20.17
N VAL A 163 -32.73 -5.10 -20.07
CA VAL A 163 -31.36 -5.54 -19.80
C VAL A 163 -30.85 -6.45 -20.92
N SER A 164 -29.53 -6.53 -21.06
CA SER A 164 -28.89 -7.44 -22.01
C SER A 164 -28.11 -8.51 -21.22
N ILE A 165 -28.41 -9.77 -21.51
CA ILE A 165 -27.69 -10.92 -20.96
C ILE A 165 -26.61 -11.36 -21.95
N GLY A 166 -25.39 -11.44 -21.50
CA GLY A 166 -24.22 -11.82 -22.30
C GLY A 166 -23.25 -12.69 -21.50
N SER A 167 -22.02 -12.71 -21.97
CA SER A 167 -20.93 -13.42 -21.33
C SER A 167 -19.65 -12.59 -21.38
N ALA A 168 -18.90 -12.55 -20.28
CA ALA A 168 -17.54 -12.01 -20.25
C ALA A 168 -16.51 -12.98 -20.87
N GLY A 169 -16.83 -14.28 -20.88
CA GLY A 169 -15.95 -15.36 -21.33
C GLY A 169 -16.41 -16.71 -20.81
N GLN A 170 -15.46 -17.60 -20.63
CA GLN A 170 -15.69 -18.95 -20.12
C GLN A 170 -14.74 -19.25 -18.95
N SER A 171 -15.20 -20.08 -18.01
CA SER A 171 -14.38 -20.68 -16.97
C SER A 171 -13.42 -21.73 -17.55
N ILE A 172 -12.62 -22.33 -16.71
CA ILE A 172 -11.67 -23.40 -17.11
C ILE A 172 -12.38 -24.60 -17.75
N GLU A 173 -13.53 -25.01 -17.22
CA GLU A 173 -14.33 -26.11 -17.77
C GLU A 173 -15.28 -25.65 -18.89
N GLY A 174 -15.16 -24.41 -19.36
CA GLY A 174 -15.95 -23.89 -20.46
C GLY A 174 -17.35 -23.41 -20.07
N ARG A 175 -17.67 -23.28 -18.77
CA ARG A 175 -18.95 -22.70 -18.33
C ARG A 175 -18.95 -21.22 -18.58
N ARG A 176 -20.12 -20.70 -18.95
CA ARG A 176 -20.30 -19.29 -19.27
C ARG A 176 -20.13 -18.40 -18.03
N LEU A 177 -19.28 -17.38 -18.14
CA LEU A 177 -19.20 -16.29 -17.17
C LEU A 177 -20.30 -15.27 -17.49
N TRP A 178 -21.43 -15.43 -16.83
CA TRP A 178 -22.62 -14.62 -17.10
C TRP A 178 -22.39 -13.15 -16.80
N ARG A 179 -22.91 -12.28 -17.69
CA ARG A 179 -22.93 -10.84 -17.58
C ARG A 179 -24.32 -10.30 -17.83
N LEU A 180 -24.83 -9.42 -16.94
CA LEU A 180 -25.99 -8.58 -17.18
C LEU A 180 -25.55 -7.12 -17.32
N THR A 181 -26.09 -6.42 -18.33
CA THR A 181 -25.89 -4.99 -18.53
C THR A 181 -27.20 -4.28 -18.81
N THR A 182 -27.37 -3.07 -18.26
CA THR A 182 -28.38 -2.10 -18.69
C THR A 182 -27.81 -1.24 -19.83
N PRO A 183 -28.63 -0.40 -20.48
CA PRO A 183 -28.12 0.62 -21.40
C PRO A 183 -27.04 1.46 -20.75
N PRO A 184 -25.91 1.73 -21.45
CA PRO A 184 -24.77 2.43 -20.86
C PRO A 184 -25.14 3.85 -20.45
N LYS A 185 -24.57 4.31 -19.34
CA LYS A 185 -24.69 5.65 -18.78
C LYS A 185 -23.30 6.21 -18.48
N LYS A 186 -23.19 7.50 -18.16
CA LYS A 186 -21.93 8.11 -17.72
C LYS A 186 -21.38 7.41 -16.48
N HIS A 187 -22.23 7.03 -15.54
CA HIS A 187 -21.89 6.31 -14.33
C HIS A 187 -22.27 4.84 -14.43
N THR A 188 -21.42 3.94 -13.92
CA THR A 188 -21.66 2.49 -13.87
C THR A 188 -21.50 1.96 -12.44
N LEU A 189 -22.50 1.22 -11.95
CA LEU A 189 -22.42 0.39 -10.75
C LEU A 189 -21.96 -1.01 -11.16
N LEU A 190 -20.83 -1.48 -10.60
CA LEU A 190 -20.30 -2.82 -10.81
C LEU A 190 -20.66 -3.72 -9.63
N LEU A 191 -21.31 -4.85 -9.92
CA LEU A 191 -21.71 -5.87 -8.97
C LEU A 191 -21.02 -7.19 -9.28
N LEU A 192 -20.34 -7.77 -8.28
CA LEU A 192 -19.62 -9.02 -8.34
C LEU A 192 -20.20 -10.00 -7.32
N GLY A 193 -20.22 -11.30 -7.65
CA GLY A 193 -20.66 -12.31 -6.69
C GLY A 193 -20.08 -13.69 -6.96
N ARG A 194 -20.21 -14.54 -5.96
CA ARG A 194 -19.89 -15.97 -6.00
C ARG A 194 -18.47 -16.26 -6.50
N GLN A 195 -17.46 -15.57 -5.96
CA GLN A 195 -16.07 -15.92 -6.15
C GLN A 195 -15.71 -17.22 -5.43
N HIS A 196 -16.37 -17.47 -4.28
CA HIS A 196 -16.22 -18.72 -3.53
C HIS A 196 -17.52 -19.55 -3.59
N PRO A 197 -17.43 -20.84 -3.88
CA PRO A 197 -18.58 -21.69 -4.13
C PRO A 197 -19.61 -21.81 -3.00
N PRO A 198 -19.25 -21.89 -1.69
CA PRO A 198 -20.23 -22.10 -0.61
C PRO A 198 -21.05 -20.85 -0.22
N GLU A 199 -20.66 -19.67 -0.69
CA GLU A 199 -21.15 -18.38 -0.20
C GLU A 199 -22.54 -18.04 -0.76
N THR A 200 -23.55 -18.81 -0.36
CA THR A 200 -24.91 -18.72 -0.89
C THR A 200 -25.70 -17.56 -0.33
N THR A 201 -25.56 -17.22 0.98
CA THR A 201 -26.27 -16.09 1.58
C THR A 201 -25.89 -14.77 0.95
N GLY A 202 -24.59 -14.55 0.65
CA GLY A 202 -24.13 -13.40 -0.10
C GLY A 202 -24.71 -13.33 -1.52
N ALA A 203 -24.83 -14.48 -2.18
CA ALA A 203 -25.45 -14.54 -3.49
C ALA A 203 -26.96 -14.20 -3.47
N ILE A 204 -27.70 -14.64 -2.46
CA ILE A 204 -29.11 -14.29 -2.26
C ILE A 204 -29.26 -12.80 -1.96
N ALA A 205 -28.37 -12.22 -1.17
CA ALA A 205 -28.35 -10.78 -0.93
C ALA A 205 -28.07 -9.99 -2.24
N LEU A 206 -27.12 -10.45 -3.06
CA LEU A 206 -26.86 -9.88 -4.39
C LEU A 206 -28.11 -9.92 -5.26
N MET A 207 -28.78 -11.07 -5.36
CA MET A 207 -30.00 -11.20 -6.15
C MET A 207 -31.08 -10.22 -5.69
N SER A 208 -31.32 -10.12 -4.39
CA SER A 208 -32.29 -9.19 -3.81
C SER A 208 -31.90 -7.72 -3.96
N PHE A 209 -30.59 -7.41 -3.93
CA PHE A 209 -30.07 -6.08 -4.26
C PHE A 209 -30.39 -5.70 -5.70
N VAL A 210 -30.10 -6.61 -6.64
CA VAL A 210 -30.36 -6.41 -8.08
C VAL A 210 -31.85 -6.29 -8.37
N GLU A 211 -32.68 -7.16 -7.81
CA GLU A 211 -34.15 -7.10 -7.95
C GLU A 211 -34.70 -5.75 -7.53
N ARG A 212 -34.21 -5.20 -6.40
CA ARG A 212 -34.60 -3.87 -5.91
C ARG A 212 -34.20 -2.75 -6.84
N LEU A 213 -33.06 -2.85 -7.52
CA LEU A 213 -32.66 -1.87 -8.56
C LEU A 213 -33.62 -1.86 -9.77
N PHE A 214 -34.31 -2.97 -10.04
CA PHE A 214 -35.20 -3.12 -11.20
C PHE A 214 -36.67 -2.94 -10.86
N GLU A 215 -37.04 -2.66 -9.62
CA GLU A 215 -38.43 -2.35 -9.28
C GLU A 215 -38.98 -1.15 -10.04
N ASP A 216 -40.30 -1.15 -10.24
CA ASP A 216 -40.98 -0.10 -10.99
C ASP A 216 -41.51 1.04 -10.11
N ASP A 217 -40.58 1.65 -9.34
CA ASP A 217 -40.84 2.85 -8.54
C ASP A 217 -40.02 4.06 -9.01
N VAL A 218 -40.31 5.22 -8.44
CA VAL A 218 -39.67 6.49 -8.82
C VAL A 218 -38.15 6.47 -8.56
N LEU A 219 -37.70 5.91 -7.43
CA LEU A 219 -36.30 5.90 -7.05
C LEU A 219 -35.48 4.99 -7.98
N ALA A 220 -35.93 3.76 -8.18
CA ALA A 220 -35.26 2.78 -9.03
C ALA A 220 -35.25 3.22 -10.52
N ARG A 221 -36.35 3.74 -11.06
CA ARG A 221 -36.38 4.29 -12.43
C ARG A 221 -35.40 5.45 -12.59
N ARG A 222 -35.43 6.45 -11.69
CA ARG A 222 -34.54 7.60 -11.71
C ARG A 222 -33.08 7.18 -11.61
N PHE A 223 -32.79 6.16 -10.80
CA PHE A 223 -31.43 5.63 -10.66
C PHE A 223 -30.94 5.00 -11.97
N ARG A 224 -31.71 4.09 -12.56
CA ARG A 224 -31.40 3.46 -13.87
C ARG A 224 -31.29 4.46 -15.04
N ASP A 225 -31.95 5.62 -14.95
CA ASP A 225 -31.78 6.70 -15.92
C ASP A 225 -30.41 7.38 -15.86
N LYS A 226 -29.73 7.32 -14.71
CA LYS A 226 -28.43 7.96 -14.47
C LYS A 226 -27.26 6.99 -14.39
N VAL A 227 -27.49 5.77 -13.91
CA VAL A 227 -26.47 4.78 -13.61
C VAL A 227 -26.70 3.51 -14.41
N GLY A 228 -25.70 3.11 -15.19
CA GLY A 228 -25.64 1.80 -15.81
C GLY A 228 -25.31 0.72 -14.79
N ILE A 229 -25.82 -0.47 -14.98
CA ILE A 229 -25.53 -1.63 -14.12
C ILE A 229 -24.71 -2.63 -14.93
N LEU A 230 -23.60 -3.07 -14.36
CA LEU A 230 -22.74 -4.14 -14.87
C LEU A 230 -22.62 -5.20 -13.78
N LEU A 231 -23.13 -6.41 -14.05
CA LEU A 231 -23.24 -7.49 -13.06
C LEU A 231 -22.59 -8.77 -13.56
N TYR A 232 -21.78 -9.38 -12.71
CA TYR A 232 -21.24 -10.75 -12.84
C TYR A 232 -21.66 -11.56 -11.62
N PRO A 233 -22.81 -12.29 -11.70
CA PRO A 233 -23.43 -12.88 -10.51
C PRO A 233 -22.74 -14.14 -9.99
N VAL A 234 -22.01 -14.83 -10.86
CA VAL A 234 -21.23 -16.03 -10.51
C VAL A 234 -19.90 -16.01 -11.24
N ILE A 235 -18.82 -15.77 -10.49
CA ILE A 235 -17.46 -15.66 -11.03
C ILE A 235 -16.78 -17.04 -11.06
N ASN A 236 -17.15 -17.93 -10.13
CA ASN A 236 -16.64 -19.31 -10.04
C ASN A 236 -17.73 -20.34 -10.36
N PRO A 237 -18.19 -20.47 -11.60
CA PRO A 237 -19.24 -21.43 -11.95
C PRO A 237 -18.77 -22.88 -11.82
N ASP A 238 -17.48 -23.17 -12.07
CA ASP A 238 -16.94 -24.54 -11.98
C ASP A 238 -16.95 -25.04 -10.54
N GLY A 239 -16.38 -24.28 -9.62
CA GLY A 239 -16.39 -24.65 -8.21
C GLY A 239 -17.81 -24.71 -7.63
N THR A 240 -18.71 -23.81 -8.06
CA THR A 240 -20.11 -23.79 -7.64
C THR A 240 -20.85 -25.06 -8.08
N ASP A 241 -20.72 -25.49 -9.33
CA ASP A 241 -21.41 -26.67 -9.87
C ASP A 241 -20.77 -27.98 -9.38
N ARG A 242 -19.50 -27.96 -8.97
CA ARG A 242 -18.79 -29.10 -8.38
C ARG A 242 -18.93 -29.21 -6.86
N GLY A 243 -19.49 -28.20 -6.22
CA GLY A 243 -19.61 -28.19 -4.77
C GLY A 243 -18.25 -28.09 -4.06
N TYR A 244 -17.35 -27.23 -4.54
CA TYR A 244 -16.06 -26.97 -3.92
C TYR A 244 -16.19 -26.08 -2.68
N TRP A 245 -15.14 -26.07 -1.84
CA TRP A 245 -15.15 -25.29 -0.60
C TRP A 245 -14.73 -23.84 -0.80
N ARG A 246 -13.85 -23.57 -1.79
CA ARG A 246 -13.33 -22.21 -1.98
C ARG A 246 -12.80 -21.93 -3.38
N HIS A 247 -12.00 -22.83 -3.93
CA HIS A 247 -11.19 -22.55 -5.10
C HIS A 247 -11.94 -22.76 -6.43
N ASN A 248 -11.33 -22.32 -7.53
CA ASN A 248 -11.78 -22.70 -8.86
C ASN A 248 -11.23 -24.09 -9.25
N PHE A 249 -11.50 -24.53 -10.47
CA PHE A 249 -11.08 -25.85 -10.93
C PHE A 249 -9.56 -26.09 -10.95
N GLN A 250 -8.74 -25.03 -10.94
CA GLN A 250 -7.26 -25.13 -10.84
C GLN A 250 -6.71 -24.87 -9.43
N GLY A 251 -7.52 -24.95 -8.40
CA GLY A 251 -7.06 -24.78 -7.03
C GLY A 251 -6.70 -23.34 -6.66
N LYS A 252 -7.33 -22.35 -7.32
CA LYS A 252 -7.05 -20.94 -7.07
C LYS A 252 -8.22 -20.22 -6.39
N ASP A 253 -7.92 -19.50 -5.30
CA ASP A 253 -8.82 -18.50 -4.72
C ASP A 253 -8.94 -17.32 -5.68
N LEU A 254 -10.11 -17.16 -6.34
CA LEU A 254 -10.32 -16.10 -7.32
C LEU A 254 -10.28 -14.71 -6.69
N ASN A 255 -10.62 -14.56 -5.39
CA ASN A 255 -10.49 -13.29 -4.67
C ASN A 255 -9.04 -13.04 -4.17
N ARG A 256 -8.06 -13.75 -4.73
CA ARG A 256 -6.62 -13.52 -4.61
C ARG A 256 -5.93 -13.41 -5.97
N ASP A 257 -6.72 -13.32 -7.04
CA ASP A 257 -6.21 -13.25 -8.43
C ASP A 257 -6.47 -11.91 -9.12
N TRP A 258 -7.00 -10.91 -8.41
CA TRP A 258 -7.21 -9.56 -8.94
C TRP A 258 -5.89 -8.77 -8.90
N GLY A 259 -5.34 -8.51 -10.07
CA GLY A 259 -4.01 -7.95 -10.30
C GLY A 259 -3.13 -8.94 -11.08
N PRO A 260 -2.81 -10.12 -10.54
CA PRO A 260 -2.08 -11.17 -11.28
C PRO A 260 -2.82 -11.72 -12.50
N PHE A 261 -4.15 -11.86 -12.43
CA PHE A 261 -5.02 -12.37 -13.51
C PHE A 261 -4.51 -13.67 -14.14
N THR A 262 -4.09 -14.60 -13.29
CA THR A 262 -3.58 -15.92 -13.73
C THR A 262 -4.70 -16.84 -14.21
N GLN A 263 -5.92 -16.61 -13.71
CA GLN A 263 -7.09 -17.44 -14.02
C GLN A 263 -7.92 -16.83 -15.17
N PRO A 264 -8.55 -17.66 -16.02
CA PRO A 264 -9.38 -17.16 -17.11
C PRO A 264 -10.59 -16.36 -16.62
N GLU A 265 -11.17 -16.72 -15.48
CA GLU A 265 -12.35 -16.06 -14.90
C GLU A 265 -12.05 -14.60 -14.53
N SER A 266 -11.06 -14.34 -13.70
CA SER A 266 -10.68 -12.99 -13.27
C SER A 266 -10.21 -12.14 -14.44
N ARG A 267 -9.40 -12.72 -15.35
CA ARG A 267 -8.90 -12.06 -16.55
C ARG A 267 -10.01 -11.66 -17.52
N ALA A 268 -10.96 -12.56 -17.77
CA ALA A 268 -12.07 -12.30 -18.67
C ALA A 268 -12.97 -11.17 -18.16
N ILE A 269 -13.31 -11.20 -16.86
CA ILE A 269 -14.14 -10.17 -16.23
C ILE A 269 -13.43 -8.82 -16.25
N ASN A 270 -12.15 -8.78 -15.85
CA ASN A 270 -11.37 -7.54 -15.87
C ASN A 270 -11.32 -6.91 -17.28
N SER A 271 -11.07 -7.74 -18.30
CA SER A 271 -11.04 -7.28 -19.71
C SER A 271 -12.40 -6.77 -20.17
N ASP A 272 -13.47 -7.44 -19.78
CA ASP A 272 -14.84 -7.05 -20.14
C ASP A 272 -15.25 -5.73 -19.46
N VAL A 273 -14.92 -5.55 -18.19
CA VAL A 273 -15.12 -4.28 -17.46
C VAL A 273 -14.37 -3.14 -18.13
N ALA A 274 -13.07 -3.31 -18.42
CA ALA A 274 -12.27 -2.29 -19.07
C ALA A 274 -12.80 -1.93 -20.47
N ASN A 275 -13.19 -2.92 -21.25
CA ASN A 275 -13.79 -2.74 -22.57
C ASN A 275 -15.15 -2.02 -22.49
N TRP A 276 -15.99 -2.39 -21.51
CA TRP A 276 -17.28 -1.72 -21.29
C TRP A 276 -17.10 -0.24 -20.99
N LEU A 277 -16.24 0.09 -20.04
CA LEU A 277 -15.98 1.47 -19.62
C LEU A 277 -15.40 2.30 -20.77
N GLY A 278 -14.38 1.79 -21.45
CA GLY A 278 -13.73 2.48 -22.57
C GLY A 278 -14.65 2.67 -23.79
N LYS A 279 -15.45 1.64 -24.13
CA LYS A 279 -16.37 1.71 -25.27
C LYS A 279 -17.49 2.74 -25.09
N HIS A 280 -17.94 2.93 -23.84
CA HIS A 280 -19.12 3.76 -23.55
C HIS A 280 -18.77 5.08 -22.87
N ASP A 281 -17.48 5.41 -22.72
CA ASP A 281 -17.01 6.58 -21.98
C ASP A 281 -17.69 6.67 -20.60
N SER A 282 -17.76 5.52 -19.92
CA SER A 282 -18.45 5.35 -18.65
C SER A 282 -17.47 5.20 -17.51
N GLN A 283 -17.87 5.59 -16.31
CA GLN A 283 -17.04 5.64 -15.13
C GLN A 283 -17.68 4.84 -13.99
N LEU A 284 -16.89 4.02 -13.30
CA LEU A 284 -17.36 3.32 -12.10
C LEU A 284 -17.65 4.31 -10.97
N VAL A 285 -18.84 4.24 -10.38
CA VAL A 285 -19.20 5.02 -9.20
C VAL A 285 -19.17 4.20 -7.93
N LYS A 286 -19.31 2.89 -8.05
CA LYS A 286 -19.23 1.93 -6.94
C LYS A 286 -18.94 0.54 -7.45
N VAL A 287 -18.17 -0.23 -6.67
CA VAL A 287 -18.03 -1.68 -6.83
C VAL A 287 -18.50 -2.35 -5.54
N ILE A 288 -19.35 -3.35 -5.67
CA ILE A 288 -19.82 -4.17 -4.55
C ILE A 288 -19.60 -5.63 -4.89
N ASP A 289 -18.82 -6.31 -4.05
CA ASP A 289 -18.45 -7.72 -4.17
C ASP A 289 -19.11 -8.50 -3.03
N PHE A 290 -20.08 -9.36 -3.38
CA PHE A 290 -20.91 -10.07 -2.41
C PHE A 290 -20.31 -11.41 -2.04
N HIS A 291 -20.15 -11.62 -0.72
CA HIS A 291 -19.56 -12.79 -0.10
C HIS A 291 -20.36 -13.27 1.11
N SER A 292 -19.92 -14.35 1.73
CA SER A 292 -20.46 -14.84 3.01
C SER A 292 -19.36 -15.20 3.99
N THR A 293 -19.62 -14.92 5.27
CA THR A 293 -18.78 -15.30 6.39
C THR A 293 -19.63 -15.66 7.62
N TYR A 294 -19.08 -15.65 8.81
CA TYR A 294 -19.81 -16.01 10.04
C TYR A 294 -20.88 -14.99 10.49
N TYR A 295 -20.81 -13.73 10.01
CA TYR A 295 -21.72 -12.64 10.37
C TYR A 295 -21.69 -11.55 9.31
N GLU A 296 -22.68 -10.65 9.32
CA GLU A 296 -22.76 -9.52 8.39
C GLU A 296 -21.67 -8.49 8.67
N VAL A 297 -20.90 -8.12 7.63
CA VAL A 297 -19.85 -7.09 7.75
C VAL A 297 -19.52 -6.45 6.41
N PHE A 298 -19.31 -5.13 6.44
CA PHE A 298 -18.78 -4.37 5.33
C PHE A 298 -17.25 -4.23 5.46
N TYR A 299 -16.50 -4.79 4.52
CA TYR A 299 -15.08 -4.49 4.37
C TYR A 299 -14.91 -3.34 3.37
N THR A 300 -14.42 -2.20 3.83
CA THR A 300 -14.39 -0.96 3.05
C THR A 300 -13.01 -0.31 3.05
N GLN A 301 -12.86 0.75 2.23
CA GLN A 301 -11.85 1.77 2.41
C GLN A 301 -12.27 2.74 3.53
N PRO A 302 -11.36 3.62 4.02
CA PRO A 302 -11.73 4.76 4.85
C PRO A 302 -12.72 5.68 4.12
N ASP A 303 -13.53 6.42 4.88
CA ASP A 303 -14.44 7.40 4.30
C ASP A 303 -13.67 8.47 3.52
N ARG A 304 -14.29 8.95 2.44
CA ARG A 304 -13.75 9.97 1.54
C ARG A 304 -12.42 9.61 0.88
N SER A 305 -11.98 8.36 0.93
CA SER A 305 -10.76 7.92 0.23
C SER A 305 -10.96 7.69 -1.27
N ALA A 306 -12.21 7.54 -1.73
CA ALA A 306 -12.52 7.40 -3.15
C ALA A 306 -12.40 8.74 -3.89
N LEU A 307 -11.92 8.69 -5.13
CA LEU A 307 -11.76 9.86 -6.01
C LEU A 307 -13.08 10.24 -6.72
N ILE A 308 -14.00 9.28 -6.79
CA ILE A 308 -15.29 9.41 -7.45
C ILE A 308 -16.36 9.30 -6.37
N LEU A 309 -17.18 10.35 -6.23
CA LEU A 309 -18.22 10.47 -5.21
C LEU A 309 -17.68 10.10 -3.79
N PRO A 310 -16.72 10.85 -3.25
CA PRO A 310 -15.96 10.43 -2.06
C PRO A 310 -16.82 10.25 -0.80
N ASN A 311 -17.96 10.94 -0.69
CA ASN A 311 -18.87 10.78 0.46
C ASN A 311 -19.84 9.62 0.31
N LEU A 312 -20.01 9.07 -0.92
CA LEU A 312 -21.02 8.05 -1.23
C LEU A 312 -20.97 6.84 -0.28
N LEU A 313 -19.77 6.40 0.11
CA LEU A 313 -19.63 5.25 1.00
C LEU A 313 -20.22 5.56 2.40
N GLY A 314 -19.85 6.70 2.98
CA GLY A 314 -20.34 7.10 4.30
C GLY A 314 -21.85 7.31 4.32
N ASP A 315 -22.37 8.01 3.32
CA ASP A 315 -23.80 8.30 3.22
C ASP A 315 -24.63 7.02 2.97
N TRP A 316 -24.13 6.12 2.10
CA TRP A 316 -24.75 4.82 1.90
C TRP A 316 -24.85 4.01 3.18
N LEU A 317 -23.75 3.87 3.92
CA LEU A 317 -23.73 3.06 5.15
C LEU A 317 -24.58 3.69 6.27
N SER A 318 -24.58 5.02 6.37
CA SER A 318 -25.44 5.74 7.33
C SER A 318 -26.92 5.56 7.01
N THR A 319 -27.32 5.74 5.74
CA THR A 319 -28.70 5.55 5.29
C THR A 319 -29.15 4.10 5.47
N PHE A 320 -28.27 3.14 5.14
CA PHE A 320 -28.51 1.72 5.32
C PHE A 320 -28.70 1.34 6.79
N ASP A 321 -27.81 1.80 7.69
CA ASP A 321 -27.91 1.53 9.13
C ASP A 321 -29.25 2.04 9.71
N GLY A 322 -29.62 3.27 9.36
CA GLY A 322 -30.91 3.84 9.78
C GLY A 322 -32.13 3.06 9.27
N ALA A 323 -32.12 2.65 8.01
CA ALA A 323 -33.19 1.89 7.40
C ALA A 323 -33.29 0.46 7.97
N MET A 324 -32.18 -0.21 8.21
CA MET A 324 -32.15 -1.54 8.84
C MET A 324 -32.65 -1.49 10.28
N LYS A 325 -32.20 -0.52 11.08
CA LYS A 325 -32.69 -0.34 12.47
C LYS A 325 -34.18 -0.07 12.56
N SER A 326 -34.76 0.58 11.56
CA SER A 326 -36.21 0.80 11.50
C SER A 326 -37.02 -0.49 11.32
N GLN A 327 -36.44 -1.51 10.69
CA GLN A 327 -37.06 -2.82 10.43
C GLN A 327 -36.63 -3.89 11.43
N PHE A 328 -35.42 -3.81 11.94
CA PHE A 328 -34.79 -4.78 12.84
C PHE A 328 -34.13 -4.01 14.00
N SER A 329 -34.82 -3.84 15.11
CA SER A 329 -34.41 -2.98 16.23
C SER A 329 -33.04 -3.30 16.81
N ASP A 330 -32.66 -4.57 16.76
CA ASP A 330 -31.39 -5.08 17.32
C ASP A 330 -30.23 -5.07 16.26
N PHE A 331 -30.48 -4.52 15.08
CA PHE A 331 -29.46 -4.43 14.05
C PHE A 331 -28.38 -3.43 14.42
N GLU A 332 -27.13 -3.85 14.24
CA GLU A 332 -25.94 -3.00 14.32
C GLU A 332 -25.05 -3.22 13.10
N ILE A 333 -24.76 -2.15 12.38
CA ILE A 333 -23.85 -2.23 11.23
C ILE A 333 -22.44 -2.56 11.71
N ARG A 334 -21.87 -3.62 11.15
CA ARG A 334 -20.44 -3.94 11.34
C ARG A 334 -19.64 -3.50 10.13
N ARG A 335 -18.57 -2.77 10.39
CA ARG A 335 -17.68 -2.27 9.36
C ARG A 335 -16.24 -2.48 9.75
N GLN A 336 -15.43 -2.96 8.81
CA GLN A 336 -13.98 -3.06 8.96
C GLN A 336 -13.32 -2.32 7.81
N THR A 337 -12.47 -1.35 8.15
CA THR A 337 -11.67 -0.63 7.15
C THR A 337 -10.31 -1.29 7.02
N SER A 338 -9.91 -1.62 5.79
CA SER A 338 -8.61 -2.21 5.51
C SER A 338 -7.70 -1.17 4.86
N LYS A 339 -6.53 -0.96 5.46
CA LYS A 339 -5.47 -0.09 4.92
C LYS A 339 -4.41 -0.88 4.13
N ASN A 340 -4.52 -2.23 4.01
CA ASN A 340 -3.50 -3.04 3.35
C ASN A 340 -3.80 -3.20 1.86
N PRO A 341 -3.10 -2.49 0.95
CA PRO A 341 -3.28 -2.59 -0.50
C PRO A 341 -2.64 -3.84 -1.12
N GLN A 342 -1.89 -4.64 -0.36
CA GLN A 342 -1.13 -5.78 -0.89
C GLN A 342 -1.95 -7.06 -1.09
N VAL A 343 -3.24 -7.04 -0.77
CA VAL A 343 -4.12 -8.19 -0.99
C VAL A 343 -4.73 -8.11 -2.39
N ASN A 344 -4.43 -9.08 -3.25
CA ASN A 344 -4.96 -9.21 -4.62
C ASN A 344 -6.47 -9.57 -4.64
N ALA A 345 -7.28 -8.85 -3.87
CA ALA A 345 -8.73 -9.00 -3.81
C ALA A 345 -9.43 -7.95 -4.70
N ALA A 346 -10.59 -8.28 -5.21
CA ALA A 346 -11.40 -7.41 -6.06
C ALA A 346 -11.56 -5.99 -5.47
N LYS A 347 -11.88 -5.91 -4.19
CA LYS A 347 -12.04 -4.64 -3.47
C LYS A 347 -10.82 -3.73 -3.58
N HIS A 348 -9.60 -4.26 -3.41
CA HIS A 348 -8.37 -3.46 -3.49
C HIS A 348 -8.03 -3.11 -4.92
N TYR A 349 -8.19 -4.06 -5.84
CA TYR A 349 -7.92 -3.85 -7.25
C TYR A 349 -8.73 -2.69 -7.83
N PHE A 350 -10.07 -2.74 -7.69
CA PHE A 350 -10.92 -1.70 -8.26
C PHE A 350 -10.73 -0.34 -7.60
N PHE A 351 -10.47 -0.30 -6.30
CA PHE A 351 -10.14 0.94 -5.62
C PHE A 351 -8.84 1.55 -6.16
N THR A 352 -7.78 0.76 -6.27
CA THR A 352 -6.46 1.27 -6.71
C THR A 352 -6.41 1.61 -8.19
N GLN A 353 -7.09 0.83 -9.05
CA GLN A 353 -7.03 1.05 -10.50
C GLN A 353 -8.01 2.11 -11.00
N PHE A 354 -9.15 2.26 -10.36
CA PHE A 354 -10.22 3.13 -10.85
C PHE A 354 -10.54 4.29 -9.90
N GLY A 355 -9.92 4.37 -8.72
CA GLY A 355 -10.19 5.39 -7.71
C GLY A 355 -11.63 5.38 -7.20
N VAL A 356 -12.33 4.26 -7.31
CA VAL A 356 -13.72 4.11 -6.96
C VAL A 356 -13.88 3.42 -5.60
N SER A 357 -14.84 3.87 -4.79
CA SER A 357 -15.18 3.14 -3.56
C SER A 357 -15.59 1.71 -3.89
N SER A 358 -14.87 0.73 -3.36
CA SER A 358 -15.07 -0.70 -3.57
C SER A 358 -15.28 -1.41 -2.23
N THR A 359 -16.34 -2.18 -2.10
CA THR A 359 -16.77 -2.79 -0.85
C THR A 359 -16.95 -4.29 -1.02
N THR A 360 -16.37 -5.10 -0.12
CA THR A 360 -16.81 -6.49 0.05
C THR A 360 -17.92 -6.50 1.08
N LEU A 361 -19.08 -6.98 0.68
CA LEU A 361 -20.26 -7.14 1.52
C LEU A 361 -20.38 -8.62 1.89
N GLU A 362 -20.17 -8.93 3.16
CA GLU A 362 -20.28 -10.29 3.69
C GLU A 362 -21.62 -10.46 4.40
N ILE A 363 -22.25 -11.59 4.17
CA ILE A 363 -23.48 -12.00 4.85
C ILE A 363 -23.19 -13.20 5.74
N GLY A 364 -23.83 -13.29 6.90
CA GLY A 364 -23.67 -14.44 7.80
C GLY A 364 -24.19 -15.73 7.18
N ASP A 365 -23.43 -16.82 7.33
CA ASP A 365 -23.75 -18.11 6.74
C ASP A 365 -25.08 -18.71 7.25
N ASP A 366 -25.32 -18.61 8.57
CA ASP A 366 -26.51 -19.13 9.25
C ASP A 366 -27.60 -18.05 9.44
N THR A 367 -27.52 -16.95 8.67
CA THR A 367 -28.49 -15.86 8.74
C THR A 367 -29.82 -16.27 8.09
N ASP A 368 -30.91 -15.92 8.74
CA ASP A 368 -32.27 -16.18 8.22
C ASP A 368 -32.47 -15.60 6.81
N LEU A 369 -32.97 -16.40 5.88
CA LEU A 369 -33.07 -16.03 4.48
C LEU A 369 -34.01 -14.84 4.21
N ALA A 370 -35.03 -14.62 5.07
CA ALA A 370 -35.87 -13.44 4.94
C ALA A 370 -35.10 -12.18 5.34
N PHE A 371 -34.29 -12.26 6.39
CA PHE A 371 -33.36 -11.19 6.75
C PHE A 371 -32.32 -10.93 5.66
N VAL A 372 -31.70 -11.97 5.08
CA VAL A 372 -30.73 -11.84 3.98
C VAL A 372 -31.33 -11.08 2.78
N LYS A 373 -32.56 -11.42 2.41
CA LYS A 373 -33.28 -10.73 1.32
C LYS A 373 -33.58 -9.27 1.68
N ALA A 374 -34.06 -9.02 2.87
CA ALA A 374 -34.31 -7.65 3.36
C ALA A 374 -33.03 -6.83 3.37
N TYR A 375 -31.93 -7.42 3.81
CA TYR A 375 -30.60 -6.79 3.85
C TYR A 375 -30.14 -6.35 2.45
N GLY A 376 -30.19 -7.24 1.46
CA GLY A 376 -29.84 -6.92 0.09
C GLY A 376 -30.74 -5.81 -0.49
N ARG A 377 -32.04 -5.90 -0.28
CA ARG A 377 -33.03 -4.92 -0.71
C ARG A 377 -32.79 -3.54 -0.11
N VAL A 378 -32.63 -3.46 1.22
CA VAL A 378 -32.41 -2.19 1.93
C VAL A 378 -31.03 -1.58 1.54
N ALA A 379 -30.02 -2.43 1.32
CA ALA A 379 -28.73 -1.96 0.86
C ALA A 379 -28.80 -1.28 -0.53
N ALA A 380 -29.59 -1.82 -1.45
CA ALA A 380 -29.82 -1.21 -2.76
C ALA A 380 -30.58 0.11 -2.68
N GLU A 381 -31.63 0.16 -1.86
CA GLU A 381 -32.45 1.37 -1.67
C GLU A 381 -31.64 2.50 -1.05
N ALA A 382 -30.90 2.21 0.01
CA ALA A 382 -30.01 3.16 0.65
C ALA A 382 -28.89 3.66 -0.30
N PHE A 383 -28.39 2.77 -1.16
CA PHE A 383 -27.38 3.13 -2.15
C PHE A 383 -27.93 4.09 -3.22
N MET A 384 -29.11 3.81 -3.75
CA MET A 384 -29.76 4.69 -4.71
C MET A 384 -30.03 6.07 -4.12
N SER A 385 -30.48 6.14 -2.89
CA SER A 385 -30.74 7.41 -2.18
C SER A 385 -29.45 8.21 -1.98
N ALA A 386 -28.42 7.58 -1.42
CA ALA A 386 -27.13 8.20 -1.16
C ALA A 386 -26.46 8.71 -2.47
N TYR A 387 -26.63 7.99 -3.58
CA TYR A 387 -26.13 8.43 -4.88
C TYR A 387 -26.73 9.79 -5.27
N PHE A 388 -28.03 10.02 -5.09
CA PHE A 388 -28.66 11.30 -5.44
C PHE A 388 -28.29 12.41 -4.46
N ASP A 389 -28.11 12.10 -3.19
CA ASP A 389 -27.66 13.08 -2.21
C ASP A 389 -26.28 13.64 -2.58
N GLN A 390 -25.37 12.77 -3.06
CA GLN A 390 -24.06 13.19 -3.57
C GLN A 390 -24.14 14.08 -4.82
N GLN A 391 -25.08 13.86 -5.72
CA GLN A 391 -25.25 14.67 -6.93
C GLN A 391 -25.77 16.09 -6.65
N SER A 392 -26.28 16.33 -5.45
CA SER A 392 -26.87 17.61 -5.01
C SER A 392 -25.94 18.44 -4.14
N ALA A 393 -24.80 17.90 -3.71
CA ALA A 393 -23.87 18.55 -2.79
C ALA A 393 -22.85 19.40 -3.56
N VAL A 394 -22.90 20.74 -3.43
CA VAL A 394 -21.81 21.63 -3.80
C VAL A 394 -20.83 21.70 -2.64
N ILE A 395 -19.58 21.32 -2.87
CA ILE A 395 -18.52 21.40 -1.85
C ILE A 395 -17.87 22.78 -1.95
N ASN A 396 -17.78 23.46 -0.80
CA ASN A 396 -17.05 24.74 -0.71
C ASN A 396 -15.60 24.49 -0.27
N ALA A 397 -14.65 25.10 -0.96
CA ALA A 397 -13.24 25.04 -0.66
C ALA A 397 -12.60 26.42 -0.65
N ASP A 398 -11.43 26.57 0.00
CA ASP A 398 -10.64 27.79 -0.09
C ASP A 398 -9.92 27.87 -1.43
N ILE A 399 -9.35 26.74 -1.86
CA ILE A 399 -8.59 26.61 -3.09
C ILE A 399 -9.04 25.35 -3.82
N VAL A 400 -9.19 25.42 -5.13
CA VAL A 400 -9.28 24.25 -5.99
C VAL A 400 -8.27 24.35 -7.13
N PHE A 401 -7.51 23.28 -7.33
CA PHE A 401 -6.65 23.05 -8.49
C PHE A 401 -7.42 22.22 -9.52
N ARG A 402 -7.62 22.78 -10.73
CA ARG A 402 -8.47 22.21 -11.77
C ARG A 402 -7.69 21.51 -12.87
N GLY A 403 -8.14 20.33 -13.28
CA GLY A 403 -7.73 19.67 -14.54
C GLY A 403 -6.28 19.20 -14.57
N GLY A 404 -5.64 18.99 -13.42
CA GLY A 404 -4.27 18.49 -13.31
C GLY A 404 -4.16 16.98 -13.50
N LEU A 405 -2.94 16.53 -13.84
CA LEU A 405 -2.59 15.11 -13.72
C LEU A 405 -2.25 14.83 -12.24
N VAL A 406 -3.20 14.23 -11.54
CA VAL A 406 -3.05 13.89 -10.12
C VAL A 406 -2.19 12.64 -9.96
N VAL A 407 -1.14 12.75 -9.15
CA VAL A 407 -0.26 11.64 -8.75
C VAL A 407 -0.27 11.61 -7.22
N ASP A 408 -1.02 10.71 -6.64
CA ASP A 408 -1.44 10.77 -5.24
C ASP A 408 -0.38 10.38 -4.19
N GLY A 409 0.79 9.93 -4.62
CA GLY A 409 1.87 9.50 -3.70
C GLY A 409 1.80 8.04 -3.26
N THR A 410 0.74 7.31 -3.59
CA THR A 410 0.58 5.90 -3.22
C THR A 410 1.32 4.94 -4.17
N GLY A 411 1.70 5.40 -5.36
CA GLY A 411 2.24 4.58 -6.46
C GLY A 411 1.17 4.07 -7.42
N THR A 412 -0.09 4.46 -7.23
CA THR A 412 -1.17 4.15 -8.17
C THR A 412 -1.05 4.94 -9.47
N ALA A 413 -1.77 4.48 -10.52
CA ALA A 413 -1.73 5.13 -11.82
C ALA A 413 -2.24 6.58 -11.74
N PRO A 414 -1.54 7.56 -12.36
CA PRO A 414 -1.97 8.95 -12.41
C PRO A 414 -3.32 9.11 -13.11
N PHE A 415 -4.09 10.11 -12.69
CA PHE A 415 -5.39 10.41 -13.30
C PHE A 415 -5.62 11.92 -13.46
N LEU A 416 -6.43 12.32 -14.41
CA LEU A 416 -6.88 13.70 -14.54
C LEU A 416 -7.98 13.99 -13.51
N GLY A 417 -7.84 15.09 -12.77
CA GLY A 417 -8.82 15.43 -11.74
C GLY A 417 -8.52 16.76 -11.06
N ASP A 418 -9.37 17.08 -10.10
CA ASP A 418 -9.31 18.31 -9.29
C ASP A 418 -8.89 17.98 -7.86
N VAL A 419 -8.16 18.89 -7.24
CA VAL A 419 -7.76 18.79 -5.83
C VAL A 419 -8.25 20.04 -5.10
N ALA A 420 -9.07 19.83 -4.06
CA ALA A 420 -9.62 20.91 -3.23
C ALA A 420 -8.96 20.96 -1.86
N VAL A 421 -8.75 22.17 -1.35
CA VAL A 421 -8.14 22.47 -0.05
C VAL A 421 -9.05 23.40 0.74
N THR A 422 -9.27 23.07 2.02
CA THR A 422 -9.99 23.90 2.99
C THR A 422 -9.25 23.88 4.32
N ASP A 423 -9.08 25.05 4.95
CA ASP A 423 -8.43 25.18 6.26
C ASP A 423 -7.06 24.46 6.32
N GLY A 424 -6.29 24.55 5.24
CA GLY A 424 -4.96 23.94 5.13
C GLY A 424 -4.93 22.42 5.00
N HIS A 425 -6.07 21.77 4.75
CA HIS A 425 -6.17 20.32 4.55
C HIS A 425 -6.76 19.99 3.18
N ILE A 426 -6.38 18.85 2.63
CA ILE A 426 -6.98 18.30 1.43
C ILE A 426 -8.40 17.86 1.77
N THR A 427 -9.39 18.47 1.14
CA THR A 427 -10.80 18.18 1.40
C THR A 427 -11.43 17.28 0.35
N MET A 428 -10.91 17.29 -0.87
CA MET A 428 -11.40 16.44 -1.93
C MET A 428 -10.36 16.25 -3.04
N LEU A 429 -10.33 15.01 -3.57
CA LEU A 429 -9.82 14.69 -4.90
C LEU A 429 -11.02 14.19 -5.72
N THR A 430 -11.27 14.79 -6.87
CA THR A 430 -12.46 14.43 -7.65
C THR A 430 -12.20 14.44 -9.15
N ARG A 431 -12.98 13.64 -9.87
CA ARG A 431 -13.07 13.69 -11.34
C ARG A 431 -14.39 14.30 -11.81
N ASP A 432 -15.44 14.28 -10.99
CA ASP A 432 -16.82 14.57 -11.41
C ASP A 432 -17.66 15.37 -10.41
N THR A 433 -17.15 15.72 -9.24
CA THR A 433 -17.92 16.51 -8.27
C THR A 433 -17.68 17.99 -8.47
N GLU A 434 -18.75 18.77 -8.52
CA GLU A 434 -18.66 20.22 -8.62
C GLU A 434 -18.15 20.79 -7.29
N VAL A 435 -17.05 21.54 -7.35
CA VAL A 435 -16.43 22.22 -6.19
C VAL A 435 -16.53 23.70 -6.44
N ALA A 436 -17.20 24.43 -5.55
CA ALA A 436 -17.08 25.89 -5.50
C ALA A 436 -15.90 26.27 -4.63
N ALA A 437 -15.04 27.16 -5.08
CA ALA A 437 -13.88 27.58 -4.30
C ALA A 437 -13.71 29.11 -4.33
N SER A 438 -13.17 29.66 -3.25
CA SER A 438 -12.80 31.09 -3.20
C SER A 438 -11.69 31.43 -4.18
N LYS A 439 -10.81 30.44 -4.47
CA LYS A 439 -9.72 30.57 -5.43
C LYS A 439 -9.66 29.33 -6.33
N GLU A 440 -9.90 29.51 -7.62
CA GLU A 440 -9.77 28.46 -8.63
C GLU A 440 -8.47 28.65 -9.41
N ILE A 441 -7.72 27.57 -9.59
CA ILE A 441 -6.41 27.58 -10.25
C ILE A 441 -6.43 26.49 -11.34
N ASP A 442 -6.38 26.89 -12.60
CA ASP A 442 -6.22 25.98 -13.73
C ASP A 442 -4.78 25.46 -13.79
N ILE A 443 -4.63 24.14 -13.68
CA ILE A 443 -3.36 23.44 -13.78
C ILE A 443 -3.38 22.40 -14.91
N THR A 444 -4.20 22.65 -15.94
CA THR A 444 -4.26 21.78 -17.11
C THR A 444 -2.87 21.56 -17.71
N GLY A 445 -2.49 20.31 -17.93
CA GLY A 445 -1.19 19.93 -18.46
C GLY A 445 -0.03 19.94 -17.45
N LYS A 446 -0.32 20.20 -16.16
CA LYS A 446 0.62 20.10 -15.05
C LYS A 446 0.40 18.84 -14.24
N VAL A 447 1.39 18.46 -13.46
CA VAL A 447 1.31 17.39 -12.46
C VAL A 447 1.02 18.03 -11.09
N ILE A 448 0.06 17.48 -10.36
CA ILE A 448 -0.18 17.79 -8.96
C ILE A 448 0.10 16.55 -8.12
N ALA A 449 0.92 16.72 -7.09
CA ALA A 449 1.40 15.63 -6.22
C ALA A 449 1.50 16.11 -4.77
N PRO A 450 1.65 15.20 -3.79
CA PRO A 450 2.03 15.57 -2.43
C PRO A 450 3.37 16.29 -2.44
N GLY A 451 3.55 17.25 -1.57
CA GLY A 451 4.85 17.89 -1.34
C GLY A 451 5.91 16.85 -0.99
N PHE A 452 7.09 16.98 -1.59
CA PHE A 452 8.15 15.98 -1.41
C PHE A 452 8.75 16.06 0.00
N ILE A 453 9.21 14.92 0.50
CA ILE A 453 9.85 14.76 1.80
C ILE A 453 11.29 14.33 1.55
N ASP A 454 12.24 15.18 1.88
CA ASP A 454 13.67 14.87 1.83
C ASP A 454 14.10 14.23 3.16
N ILE A 455 14.18 12.89 3.14
CA ILE A 455 14.39 12.09 4.34
C ILE A 455 15.84 12.15 4.86
N HIS A 456 16.78 12.64 4.04
CA HIS A 456 18.19 12.74 4.40
C HIS A 456 18.79 14.07 3.97
N THR A 457 18.98 15.01 4.90
CA THR A 457 19.53 16.34 4.61
C THR A 457 20.58 16.81 5.62
N HIS A 458 21.45 17.73 5.17
CA HIS A 458 22.35 18.51 6.03
C HIS A 458 21.88 19.98 6.15
N ALA A 459 20.56 20.18 6.14
CA ALA A 459 19.92 21.50 6.10
C ALA A 459 20.01 22.30 7.42
N ARG A 460 20.56 21.73 8.48
CA ARG A 460 20.65 22.36 9.82
C ARG A 460 21.19 23.80 9.79
N VAL A 461 22.24 24.03 8.99
CA VAL A 461 22.89 25.35 8.90
C VAL A 461 21.99 26.39 8.24
N ASP A 462 21.22 25.97 7.23
CA ASP A 462 20.27 26.84 6.54
C ASP A 462 19.11 27.22 7.46
N LEU A 463 18.55 26.24 8.15
CA LEU A 463 17.39 26.40 9.03
C LEU A 463 17.63 27.36 10.22
N VAL A 464 18.88 27.53 10.69
CA VAL A 464 19.19 28.49 11.77
C VAL A 464 19.66 29.84 11.25
N SER A 465 19.87 30.00 9.94
CA SER A 465 20.23 31.29 9.31
C SER A 465 18.96 32.05 8.93
N PRO A 466 18.74 33.27 9.44
CA PRO A 466 17.54 34.05 9.09
C PRO A 466 17.35 34.26 7.58
N GLU A 467 18.44 34.37 6.82
CA GLU A 467 18.44 34.60 5.37
C GLU A 467 18.13 33.32 4.59
N ARG A 468 18.58 32.15 5.08
CA ARG A 468 18.45 30.87 4.39
C ARG A 468 17.29 30.00 4.91
N ALA A 469 16.69 30.36 6.03
CA ALA A 469 15.59 29.60 6.65
C ALA A 469 14.31 29.55 5.79
N LEU A 470 14.19 30.40 4.75
CA LEU A 470 13.15 30.21 3.72
C LEU A 470 13.31 28.93 2.91
N MET A 471 14.47 28.29 2.96
CA MET A 471 14.72 26.98 2.32
C MET A 471 14.45 26.96 0.81
N ASN A 472 14.70 28.08 0.11
CA ASN A 472 14.37 28.24 -1.31
C ASN A 472 14.94 27.14 -2.21
N ASN A 473 16.12 26.62 -1.86
CA ASN A 473 16.77 25.52 -2.56
C ASN A 473 16.00 24.20 -2.46
N TYR A 474 15.24 23.95 -1.39
CA TYR A 474 14.36 22.80 -1.22
C TYR A 474 12.98 23.07 -1.83
N LEU A 475 12.40 24.25 -1.55
CA LEU A 475 11.07 24.61 -2.07
C LEU A 475 11.01 24.55 -3.59
N THR A 476 12.05 25.07 -4.30
CA THR A 476 12.10 25.04 -5.77
C THR A 476 12.24 23.64 -6.38
N GLN A 477 12.54 22.63 -5.56
CA GLN A 477 12.52 21.23 -5.94
C GLN A 477 11.16 20.56 -5.64
N GLY A 478 10.22 21.27 -5.00
CA GLY A 478 8.94 20.71 -4.56
C GLY A 478 8.97 20.07 -3.17
N VAL A 479 10.06 20.26 -2.42
CA VAL A 479 10.24 19.71 -1.08
C VAL A 479 9.54 20.58 -0.05
N THR A 480 8.61 20.01 0.71
CA THR A 480 7.86 20.66 1.79
C THR A 480 8.34 20.26 3.18
N THR A 481 9.04 19.13 3.28
CA THR A 481 9.53 18.58 4.56
C THR A 481 10.97 18.12 4.43
N VAL A 482 11.81 18.48 5.40
CA VAL A 482 13.21 18.03 5.48
C VAL A 482 13.48 17.31 6.79
N VAL A 483 14.28 16.25 6.74
CA VAL A 483 14.78 15.55 7.93
C VAL A 483 16.21 15.95 8.18
N ILE A 484 16.52 16.28 9.44
CA ILE A 484 17.87 16.64 9.89
C ILE A 484 18.33 15.71 11.01
N GLY A 485 19.63 15.71 11.29
CA GLY A 485 20.20 14.88 12.34
C GLY A 485 20.66 13.51 11.87
N ASN A 486 20.74 13.31 10.56
CA ASN A 486 21.29 12.13 9.90
C ASN A 486 22.80 11.94 10.22
N ASP A 487 23.39 10.80 9.83
CA ASP A 487 24.80 10.49 9.93
C ASP A 487 25.38 10.54 11.36
N GLY A 488 24.54 10.37 12.37
CA GLY A 488 24.96 10.37 13.75
C GLY A 488 25.21 11.75 14.38
N ASP A 489 24.91 12.86 13.67
CA ASP A 489 25.16 14.24 14.12
C ASP A 489 23.89 14.98 14.63
N GLY A 490 22.81 14.27 14.88
CA GLY A 490 21.55 14.81 15.39
C GLY A 490 21.69 15.41 16.80
N ALA A 491 20.90 16.46 17.08
CA ALA A 491 20.85 17.02 18.43
C ALA A 491 20.17 16.06 19.42
N THR A 492 20.56 16.15 20.70
CA THR A 492 19.98 15.38 21.81
C THR A 492 18.98 16.18 22.64
N ARG A 493 18.71 17.43 22.30
CA ARG A 493 17.69 18.30 22.90
C ARG A 493 16.81 18.81 21.78
N ILE A 494 15.78 18.09 21.49
CA ILE A 494 14.94 18.27 20.31
C ILE A 494 14.14 19.57 20.41
N GLN A 495 13.46 19.78 21.53
CA GLN A 495 12.67 21.00 21.72
C GLN A 495 13.53 22.28 21.59
N SER A 496 14.68 22.31 22.26
CA SER A 496 15.61 23.45 22.15
C SER A 496 16.13 23.67 20.72
N ARG A 497 16.25 22.59 19.93
CA ARG A 497 16.62 22.67 18.51
C ARG A 497 15.50 23.30 17.69
N PHE A 498 14.28 22.85 17.86
CA PHE A 498 13.11 23.42 17.18
C PHE A 498 12.90 24.88 17.56
N ASP A 499 13.05 25.25 18.85
CA ASP A 499 12.95 26.65 19.28
C ASP A 499 13.95 27.56 18.55
N LYS A 500 15.17 27.06 18.30
CA LYS A 500 16.18 27.80 17.53
C LYS A 500 15.85 27.94 16.06
N ILE A 501 15.38 26.84 15.43
CA ILE A 501 15.02 26.78 14.02
C ILE A 501 13.81 27.71 13.76
N PHE A 502 12.76 27.55 14.55
CA PHE A 502 11.50 28.28 14.33
C PHE A 502 11.46 29.69 14.96
N LYS A 503 12.54 30.11 15.60
CA LYS A 503 12.67 31.49 16.10
C LYS A 503 12.39 32.56 15.03
N HIS A 504 12.79 32.30 13.81
CA HIS A 504 12.59 33.16 12.65
C HIS A 504 11.59 32.59 11.63
N GLY A 505 10.99 31.43 11.95
CA GLY A 505 10.18 30.64 11.03
C GLY A 505 11.02 29.93 9.96
N ALA A 506 10.50 28.88 9.39
CA ALA A 506 11.12 28.10 8.30
C ALA A 506 10.17 27.98 7.10
N GLY A 507 10.73 27.86 5.89
CA GLY A 507 9.94 27.66 4.68
C GLY A 507 9.41 26.23 4.57
N THR A 508 10.15 25.24 5.10
CA THR A 508 9.79 23.81 5.09
C THR A 508 9.45 23.31 6.49
N ASN A 509 8.68 22.25 6.57
CA ASN A 509 8.56 21.43 7.77
C ASN A 509 9.91 20.77 8.11
N VAL A 510 10.14 20.47 9.39
CA VAL A 510 11.39 19.89 9.88
C VAL A 510 11.11 18.75 10.83
N ALA A 511 11.61 17.57 10.49
CA ALA A 511 11.70 16.42 11.37
C ALA A 511 13.16 16.21 11.81
N GLN A 512 13.42 15.56 12.95
CA GLN A 512 14.77 15.40 13.47
C GLN A 512 15.03 14.02 14.05
N LEU A 513 16.24 13.50 13.77
CA LEU A 513 16.82 12.31 14.37
C LEU A 513 17.80 12.66 15.49
N VAL A 514 18.00 11.75 16.43
CA VAL A 514 19.02 11.83 17.48
C VAL A 514 20.31 11.19 16.99
N GLY A 515 21.40 11.93 17.04
CA GLY A 515 22.70 11.43 16.55
C GLY A 515 23.48 10.62 17.58
N HIS A 516 23.85 9.40 17.23
CA HIS A 516 24.70 8.50 18.04
C HIS A 516 26.08 9.11 18.34
N SER A 517 26.75 9.70 17.34
CA SER A 517 28.03 10.37 17.55
C SER A 517 27.91 11.54 18.53
N THR A 518 26.76 12.23 18.53
CA THR A 518 26.47 13.28 19.51
C THR A 518 26.25 12.72 20.90
N LEU A 519 25.59 11.56 21.06
CA LEU A 519 25.46 10.87 22.34
C LEU A 519 26.84 10.48 22.88
N ARG A 520 27.69 9.86 22.04
CA ARG A 520 29.07 9.46 22.43
C ARG A 520 29.89 10.67 22.88
N ARG A 521 29.93 11.76 22.09
CA ARG A 521 30.66 12.99 22.47
C ARG A 521 30.14 13.67 23.74
N ARG A 522 28.91 13.41 24.13
CA ARG A 522 28.30 13.99 25.33
C ARG A 522 28.61 13.19 26.60
N VAL A 523 28.80 11.89 26.46
CA VAL A 523 28.94 10.95 27.59
C VAL A 523 30.39 10.48 27.78
N MET A 524 31.14 10.35 26.67
CA MET A 524 32.48 9.78 26.69
C MET A 524 33.55 10.87 26.57
N ASP A 525 34.61 10.79 27.36
CA ASP A 525 35.77 11.65 27.22
C ASP A 525 36.65 11.29 26.01
N ASP A 526 36.67 10.00 25.64
CA ASP A 526 37.37 9.49 24.45
C ASP A 526 36.41 8.64 23.61
N THR A 527 36.06 9.13 22.39
CA THR A 527 35.21 8.43 21.45
C THR A 527 35.95 7.41 20.57
N GLY A 528 37.29 7.33 20.69
CA GLY A 528 38.17 6.41 19.93
C GLY A 528 38.20 4.98 20.49
N ARG A 529 37.24 4.57 21.31
CA ARG A 529 37.11 3.26 21.90
C ARG A 529 35.64 2.82 21.98
N PRO A 530 35.32 1.54 22.17
CA PRO A 530 33.98 1.11 22.52
C PRO A 530 33.50 1.75 23.83
N ALA A 531 32.19 2.03 23.93
CA ALA A 531 31.59 2.52 25.16
C ALA A 531 31.50 1.42 26.24
N THR A 532 31.65 1.82 27.50
CA THR A 532 31.36 0.95 28.63
C THR A 532 29.86 0.80 28.85
N GLN A 533 29.46 -0.23 29.63
CA GLN A 533 28.05 -0.43 29.96
C GLN A 533 27.42 0.76 30.70
N ALA A 534 28.20 1.48 31.53
CA ALA A 534 27.72 2.70 32.19
C ALA A 534 27.47 3.82 31.21
N GLU A 535 28.38 4.06 30.26
CA GLU A 535 28.24 5.07 29.20
C GLU A 535 27.07 4.72 28.27
N ILE A 536 26.86 3.45 27.92
CA ILE A 536 25.69 2.99 27.18
C ILE A 536 24.40 3.32 27.96
N GLY A 537 24.40 3.06 29.29
CA GLY A 537 23.25 3.41 30.14
C GLY A 537 22.92 4.91 30.15
N GLU A 538 23.95 5.77 30.21
CA GLU A 538 23.76 7.22 30.14
C GLU A 538 23.26 7.67 28.74
N MET A 539 23.82 7.11 27.66
CA MET A 539 23.36 7.39 26.29
C MET A 539 21.90 6.96 26.10
N LYS A 540 21.49 5.81 26.65
CA LYS A 540 20.09 5.33 26.61
C LYS A 540 19.13 6.31 27.27
N ALA A 541 19.48 6.87 28.42
CA ALA A 541 18.67 7.84 29.14
C ALA A 541 18.49 9.15 28.34
N ILE A 542 19.58 9.65 27.74
CA ILE A 542 19.54 10.85 26.90
C ILE A 542 18.72 10.62 25.62
N LEU A 543 18.84 9.42 25.03
CA LEU A 543 18.07 9.07 23.84
C LEU A 543 16.58 8.98 24.16
N ALA A 544 16.19 8.37 25.26
CA ALA A 544 14.79 8.28 25.69
C ALA A 544 14.18 9.69 25.89
N GLU A 545 14.89 10.61 26.58
CA GLU A 545 14.46 12.00 26.75
C GLU A 545 14.23 12.70 25.40
N ALA A 546 15.14 12.50 24.44
CA ALA A 546 15.03 13.11 23.12
C ALA A 546 13.88 12.52 22.29
N LEU A 547 13.57 11.24 22.42
CA LEU A 547 12.43 10.61 21.79
C LEU A 547 11.11 11.13 22.40
N ASP A 548 11.03 11.31 23.70
CA ASP A 548 9.88 11.93 24.38
C ASP A 548 9.65 13.40 23.93
N GLU A 549 10.73 14.14 23.62
CA GLU A 549 10.62 15.48 23.03
C GLU A 549 10.11 15.47 21.58
N GLY A 550 10.00 14.32 20.93
CA GLY A 550 9.44 14.08 19.60
C GLY A 550 10.46 13.87 18.49
N ALA A 551 11.65 13.31 18.79
CA ALA A 551 12.58 12.86 17.76
C ALA A 551 11.99 11.66 16.98
N MET A 552 12.29 11.58 15.67
CA MET A 552 11.80 10.52 14.78
C MET A 552 12.52 9.18 15.02
N GLY A 553 13.73 9.19 15.59
CA GLY A 553 14.52 7.99 15.77
C GLY A 553 15.99 8.26 16.11
N LEU A 554 16.76 7.19 16.06
CA LEU A 554 18.21 7.18 16.25
C LEU A 554 18.92 7.17 14.90
N SER A 555 19.90 8.06 14.71
CA SER A 555 20.79 8.01 13.55
C SER A 555 22.23 7.63 13.97
N THR A 556 22.90 6.84 13.13
CA THR A 556 24.32 6.52 13.29
C THR A 556 25.14 6.93 12.10
N GLY A 557 26.42 7.26 12.35
CA GLY A 557 27.42 7.51 11.31
C GLY A 557 28.63 6.61 11.56
N LEU A 558 28.46 5.30 11.36
CA LEU A 558 29.48 4.29 11.69
C LEU A 558 30.74 4.38 10.81
N PHE A 559 30.66 5.09 9.71
CA PHE A 559 31.80 5.43 8.86
C PHE A 559 32.70 6.50 9.49
N TYR A 560 32.16 7.45 10.24
CA TYR A 560 32.88 8.59 10.79
C TYR A 560 33.61 8.24 12.09
N ALA A 561 34.67 9.00 12.42
CA ALA A 561 35.60 8.66 13.52
C ALA A 561 34.88 8.38 14.85
N ASP A 562 33.92 9.21 15.24
CA ASP A 562 33.25 9.06 16.54
C ASP A 562 32.38 7.80 16.62
N GLY A 563 31.76 7.41 15.49
CA GLY A 563 30.88 6.23 15.40
C GLY A 563 31.63 4.93 15.06
N SER A 564 32.78 5.03 14.39
CA SER A 564 33.48 3.87 13.81
C SER A 564 34.08 2.92 14.89
N TYR A 565 34.26 3.39 16.10
CA TYR A 565 34.75 2.60 17.25
C TYR A 565 33.63 1.99 18.08
N ALA A 566 32.37 2.29 17.76
CA ALA A 566 31.26 1.65 18.44
C ALA A 566 31.16 0.17 18.03
N ALA A 567 30.97 -0.68 19.04
CA ALA A 567 30.60 -2.07 18.81
C ALA A 567 29.16 -2.17 18.32
N THR A 568 28.84 -3.18 17.54
CA THR A 568 27.47 -3.40 17.02
C THR A 568 26.47 -3.56 18.19
N GLU A 569 26.88 -4.19 19.26
CA GLU A 569 26.09 -4.37 20.49
C GLU A 569 25.75 -3.04 21.18
N GLU A 570 26.62 -2.03 21.13
CA GLU A 570 26.35 -0.67 21.63
C GLU A 570 25.19 -0.06 20.86
N VAL A 571 25.21 -0.19 19.52
CA VAL A 571 24.16 0.32 18.64
C VAL A 571 22.84 -0.43 18.85
N ILE A 572 22.88 -1.77 18.99
CA ILE A 572 21.69 -2.60 19.27
C ILE A 572 21.03 -2.16 20.57
N GLU A 573 21.81 -1.91 21.62
CA GLU A 573 21.27 -1.48 22.91
C GLU A 573 20.59 -0.09 22.85
N LEU A 574 21.09 0.84 22.04
CA LEU A 574 20.44 2.12 21.79
C LEU A 574 19.22 1.98 20.87
N ALA A 575 19.32 1.14 19.85
CA ALA A 575 18.23 0.87 18.93
C ALA A 575 17.02 0.24 19.65
N LYS A 576 17.23 -0.62 20.66
CA LYS A 576 16.15 -1.15 21.52
C LYS A 576 15.38 -0.06 22.26
N VAL A 577 16.03 1.04 22.65
CA VAL A 577 15.34 2.19 23.26
C VAL A 577 14.45 2.87 22.22
N ALA A 578 14.95 3.05 21.00
CA ALA A 578 14.16 3.64 19.93
C ALA A 578 12.99 2.72 19.50
N ALA A 579 13.23 1.40 19.43
CA ALA A 579 12.19 0.40 19.12
C ALA A 579 11.05 0.41 20.14
N ALA A 580 11.36 0.49 21.43
CA ALA A 580 10.36 0.53 22.50
C ALA A 580 9.39 1.72 22.37
N GLU A 581 9.85 2.81 21.75
CA GLU A 581 9.09 4.01 21.46
C GLU A 581 8.47 3.99 20.04
N GLY A 582 8.61 2.90 19.25
CA GLY A 582 8.11 2.84 17.88
C GLY A 582 8.81 3.80 16.91
N ALA A 583 10.04 4.19 17.21
CA ALA A 583 10.89 5.07 16.41
C ALA A 583 11.74 4.26 15.41
N ILE A 584 12.38 4.96 14.43
CA ILE A 584 13.24 4.31 13.43
C ILE A 584 14.72 4.32 13.83
N TYR A 585 15.49 3.40 13.24
CA TYR A 585 16.95 3.41 13.21
C TYR A 585 17.43 3.78 11.81
N GLU A 586 18.25 4.84 11.67
CA GLU A 586 18.88 5.26 10.41
C GLU A 586 20.39 5.11 10.53
N SER A 587 21.05 4.66 9.45
CA SER A 587 22.50 4.43 9.45
C SER A 587 23.19 4.90 8.18
N HIS A 588 24.12 5.86 8.34
CA HIS A 588 25.29 5.90 7.46
C HIS A 588 26.15 4.70 7.83
N ILE A 589 26.12 3.68 7.00
CA ILE A 589 26.71 2.37 7.25
C ILE A 589 28.23 2.44 7.45
N ARG A 590 28.82 1.47 8.12
CA ARG A 590 30.23 1.42 8.50
C ARG A 590 31.19 1.47 7.31
N ALA A 591 30.77 0.95 6.16
CA ALA A 591 31.51 1.01 4.91
C ALA A 591 30.58 1.02 3.70
N GLU A 592 30.83 1.89 2.73
CA GLU A 592 30.12 1.99 1.46
C GLU A 592 30.95 1.50 0.26
N SER A 593 32.11 0.95 0.53
CA SER A 593 33.12 0.56 -0.47
C SER A 593 33.81 -0.74 -0.06
N SER A 594 34.89 -1.09 -0.73
CA SER A 594 35.78 -2.20 -0.32
C SER A 594 36.67 -1.88 0.90
N ARG A 595 36.57 -0.69 1.52
CA ARG A 595 37.36 -0.28 2.68
C ARG A 595 36.81 -0.87 3.97
N GLY A 596 37.70 -1.13 4.96
CA GLY A 596 37.32 -1.61 6.29
C GLY A 596 36.64 -2.97 6.22
N VAL A 597 35.43 -3.06 6.75
CA VAL A 597 34.63 -4.30 6.71
C VAL A 597 34.01 -4.59 5.32
N GLY A 598 34.01 -3.60 4.43
CA GLY A 598 33.36 -3.69 3.13
C GLY A 598 31.85 -3.43 3.19
N VAL A 599 31.28 -3.02 2.04
CA VAL A 599 29.87 -2.63 1.94
C VAL A 599 28.91 -3.78 2.31
N HIS A 600 29.20 -5.01 1.90
CA HIS A 600 28.36 -6.18 2.18
C HIS A 600 28.22 -6.45 3.68
N ALA A 601 29.34 -6.47 4.41
CA ALA A 601 29.32 -6.68 5.85
C ALA A 601 28.69 -5.49 6.61
N ALA A 602 28.82 -4.27 6.07
CA ALA A 602 28.18 -3.10 6.64
C ALA A 602 26.66 -3.11 6.47
N VAL A 603 26.14 -3.66 5.39
CA VAL A 603 24.70 -3.90 5.20
C VAL A 603 24.23 -5.03 6.10
N ASP A 604 25.01 -6.12 6.24
CA ASP A 604 24.70 -7.20 7.19
C ASP A 604 24.61 -6.69 8.64
N GLU A 605 25.48 -5.73 9.03
CA GLU A 605 25.42 -5.09 10.35
C GLU A 605 24.09 -4.35 10.58
N VAL A 606 23.58 -3.61 9.59
CA VAL A 606 22.27 -2.94 9.70
C VAL A 606 21.14 -3.97 9.82
N ILE A 607 21.18 -5.04 9.03
CA ILE A 607 20.20 -6.13 9.09
C ILE A 607 20.25 -6.83 10.45
N GLN A 608 21.44 -7.06 11.01
CA GLN A 608 21.62 -7.60 12.35
C GLN A 608 21.00 -6.67 13.41
N ILE A 609 21.30 -5.37 13.36
CA ILE A 609 20.75 -4.38 14.29
C ILE A 609 19.22 -4.36 14.22
N ALA A 610 18.65 -4.36 13.01
CA ALA A 610 17.21 -4.42 12.82
C ALA A 610 16.58 -5.66 13.46
N ARG A 611 17.21 -6.83 13.30
CA ARG A 611 16.75 -8.11 13.84
C ARG A 611 16.86 -8.16 15.36
N ASP A 612 18.02 -7.79 15.91
CA ASP A 612 18.34 -7.96 17.34
C ASP A 612 17.68 -6.89 18.22
N ALA A 613 17.33 -5.74 17.64
CA ALA A 613 16.61 -4.67 18.32
C ALA A 613 15.11 -4.64 18.01
N ASP A 614 14.63 -5.47 17.06
CA ASP A 614 13.24 -5.49 16.56
C ASP A 614 12.77 -4.08 16.14
N ILE A 615 13.54 -3.42 15.25
CA ILE A 615 13.36 -2.03 14.86
C ILE A 615 13.33 -1.87 13.34
N PRO A 616 12.42 -1.03 12.77
CA PRO A 616 12.54 -0.60 11.39
C PRO A 616 13.89 0.11 11.16
N ALA A 617 14.67 -0.39 10.18
CA ALA A 617 15.98 0.16 9.88
C ALA A 617 16.04 0.80 8.50
N HIS A 618 16.73 1.94 8.41
CA HIS A 618 16.89 2.73 7.22
C HIS A 618 18.37 2.89 6.87
N ILE A 619 18.77 2.40 5.70
CA ILE A 619 20.12 2.57 5.16
C ILE A 619 20.21 3.94 4.49
N ALA A 620 20.94 4.85 5.08
CA ALA A 620 21.14 6.19 4.55
C ALA A 620 21.87 6.17 3.21
N HIS A 621 21.41 6.98 2.25
CA HIS A 621 22.03 7.27 0.95
C HIS A 621 22.74 6.05 0.31
N ILE A 622 22.04 4.91 0.21
CA ILE A 622 22.61 3.62 -0.22
C ILE A 622 23.42 3.72 -1.52
N LYS A 623 24.62 3.21 -1.51
CA LYS A 623 25.53 3.24 -2.65
C LYS A 623 26.63 2.15 -2.59
N VAL A 624 27.19 1.85 -3.74
CA VAL A 624 28.45 1.09 -3.88
C VAL A 624 29.52 2.04 -4.41
N LEU A 625 30.49 2.37 -3.57
CA LEU A 625 31.39 3.48 -3.72
C LEU A 625 32.82 3.05 -4.11
N GLY A 626 33.25 3.43 -5.30
CA GLY A 626 34.60 3.19 -5.83
C GLY A 626 34.71 1.91 -6.66
N LYS A 627 35.75 1.86 -7.53
CA LYS A 627 35.93 0.84 -8.57
C LYS A 627 35.88 -0.60 -8.08
N GLY A 628 36.30 -0.85 -6.82
CA GLY A 628 36.35 -2.20 -6.24
C GLY A 628 35.00 -2.84 -5.95
N VAL A 629 33.90 -2.07 -6.00
CA VAL A 629 32.53 -2.52 -5.70
C VAL A 629 31.50 -2.11 -6.77
N TRP A 630 31.93 -1.45 -7.84
CA TRP A 630 31.03 -1.12 -8.95
C TRP A 630 30.41 -2.38 -9.56
N GLY A 631 29.12 -2.33 -9.86
CA GLY A 631 28.33 -3.45 -10.37
C GLY A 631 27.78 -4.38 -9.31
N GLN A 632 28.04 -4.13 -8.02
CA GLN A 632 27.58 -4.99 -6.91
C GLN A 632 26.23 -4.54 -6.31
N ALA A 633 25.59 -3.50 -6.87
CA ALA A 633 24.28 -3.04 -6.38
C ALA A 633 23.23 -4.17 -6.34
N GLY A 634 23.21 -5.04 -7.36
CA GLY A 634 22.28 -6.17 -7.42
C GLY A 634 22.44 -7.17 -6.27
N GLU A 635 23.67 -7.45 -5.84
CA GLU A 635 23.95 -8.34 -4.71
C GLU A 635 23.49 -7.73 -3.38
N ILE A 636 23.66 -6.41 -3.22
CA ILE A 636 23.16 -5.68 -2.04
C ILE A 636 21.63 -5.67 -2.02
N VAL A 637 21.00 -5.44 -3.18
CA VAL A 637 19.52 -5.47 -3.31
C VAL A 637 18.98 -6.84 -2.92
N GLU A 638 19.60 -7.93 -3.40
CA GLU A 638 19.13 -9.28 -3.06
C GLU A 638 19.24 -9.56 -1.55
N LYS A 639 20.35 -9.18 -0.93
CA LYS A 639 20.55 -9.28 0.51
C LYS A 639 19.45 -8.55 1.31
N VAL A 640 19.09 -7.33 0.91
CA VAL A 640 18.00 -6.57 1.55
C VAL A 640 16.64 -7.23 1.28
N ARG A 641 16.40 -7.74 0.06
CA ARG A 641 15.16 -8.47 -0.26
C ARG A 641 15.00 -9.74 0.59
N GLU A 642 16.08 -10.51 0.79
CA GLU A 642 16.08 -11.69 1.67
C GLU A 642 15.68 -11.30 3.11
N ALA A 643 16.32 -10.28 3.68
CA ALA A 643 15.99 -9.79 5.01
C ALA A 643 14.52 -9.31 5.13
N ARG A 644 14.02 -8.63 4.10
CA ARG A 644 12.61 -8.21 4.02
C ARG A 644 11.65 -9.39 3.87
N ALA A 645 12.05 -10.45 3.17
CA ALA A 645 11.26 -11.68 3.07
C ALA A 645 11.16 -12.43 4.41
N GLU A 646 12.16 -12.30 5.28
CA GLU A 646 12.12 -12.76 6.68
C GLU A 646 11.17 -11.93 7.58
N GLY A 647 10.65 -10.80 7.08
CA GLY A 647 9.74 -9.91 7.81
C GLY A 647 10.39 -8.68 8.42
N LEU A 648 11.69 -8.44 8.20
CA LEU A 648 12.36 -7.23 8.69
C LEU A 648 11.97 -6.00 7.87
N GLU A 649 11.71 -4.88 8.52
CA GLU A 649 11.44 -3.61 7.86
C GLU A 649 12.74 -2.86 7.54
N ILE A 650 13.39 -3.25 6.42
CA ILE A 650 14.59 -2.57 5.92
C ILE A 650 14.20 -1.64 4.77
N THR A 651 14.61 -0.38 4.86
CA THR A 651 14.43 0.64 3.82
C THR A 651 15.74 1.37 3.55
N ALA A 652 15.78 2.17 2.49
CA ALA A 652 16.93 3.02 2.21
C ALA A 652 16.50 4.33 1.52
N ASP A 653 17.40 5.29 1.45
CA ASP A 653 17.27 6.46 0.59
C ASP A 653 18.43 6.56 -0.40
N GLN A 654 18.23 7.31 -1.49
CA GLN A 654 19.26 7.53 -2.49
C GLN A 654 19.07 8.86 -3.24
N TYR A 655 20.22 9.50 -3.59
CA TYR A 655 20.26 10.66 -4.47
C TYR A 655 20.71 10.26 -5.90
N PRO A 656 20.31 11.03 -6.95
CA PRO A 656 20.49 10.63 -8.37
C PRO A 656 21.85 11.01 -8.97
N TRP A 657 22.86 11.33 -8.18
CA TRP A 657 24.15 11.83 -8.64
C TRP A 657 25.26 10.78 -8.54
N VAL A 658 26.15 10.75 -9.54
CA VAL A 658 27.27 9.79 -9.62
C VAL A 658 28.47 10.17 -8.74
N ALA A 659 28.33 11.19 -7.92
CA ALA A 659 29.40 11.68 -7.05
C ALA A 659 28.90 11.83 -5.62
N SER A 660 29.74 11.47 -4.66
CA SER A 660 29.55 11.69 -3.22
C SER A 660 30.26 12.96 -2.75
N SER A 661 29.88 13.54 -1.61
CA SER A 661 30.57 14.68 -1.01
C SER A 661 30.79 14.48 0.47
N THR A 662 32.00 14.77 0.94
CA THR A 662 32.37 14.74 2.37
C THR A 662 33.58 15.65 2.62
N GLN A 663 34.07 15.70 3.86
CA GLN A 663 35.35 16.36 4.16
C GLN A 663 36.50 15.57 3.54
N LEU A 664 37.50 16.26 3.00
CA LEU A 664 38.67 15.61 2.36
C LEU A 664 39.35 14.63 3.31
N LYS A 665 39.52 14.98 4.61
CA LYS A 665 40.07 14.06 5.62
C LYS A 665 39.27 12.77 5.75
N SER A 666 37.95 12.86 5.75
CA SER A 666 37.06 11.67 5.84
C SER A 666 37.10 10.83 4.56
N ALA A 667 37.35 11.47 3.42
CA ALA A 667 37.49 10.79 2.13
C ALA A 667 38.76 9.96 2.02
N VAL A 668 39.92 10.52 2.44
CA VAL A 668 41.24 9.96 2.09
C VAL A 668 42.12 9.55 3.28
N VAL A 669 41.76 9.90 4.52
CA VAL A 669 42.51 9.49 5.72
C VAL A 669 41.77 8.39 6.47
N SER A 670 42.42 7.31 6.86
CA SER A 670 41.78 6.25 7.67
C SER A 670 41.45 6.74 9.08
N GLN A 671 40.37 6.21 9.67
CA GLN A 671 39.79 6.65 10.96
C GLN A 671 40.84 6.64 12.09
N GLN A 672 41.73 5.62 12.14
CA GLN A 672 42.80 5.52 13.12
C GLN A 672 43.71 6.75 13.17
N PHE A 673 43.89 7.46 12.04
CA PHE A 673 44.69 8.68 11.98
C PHE A 673 43.85 9.95 12.21
N GLN A 674 42.53 9.84 12.31
CA GLN A 674 41.61 10.98 12.53
C GLN A 674 41.24 11.21 14.00
N VAL A 675 41.46 10.25 14.89
CA VAL A 675 41.18 10.37 16.33
C VAL A 675 41.88 11.59 16.89
N GLY A 676 41.14 12.43 17.65
CA GLY A 676 41.63 13.71 18.15
C GLY A 676 41.49 14.88 17.16
N GLY A 677 40.85 14.64 15.99
CA GLY A 677 40.51 15.67 15.01
C GLY A 677 41.72 16.20 14.21
N ILE A 678 41.53 17.36 13.57
CA ILE A 678 42.50 17.92 12.65
C ILE A 678 43.81 18.32 13.32
N GLY A 679 43.75 18.74 14.62
CA GLY A 679 44.95 19.03 15.41
C GLY A 679 45.87 17.81 15.55
N ALA A 680 45.26 16.65 15.88
CA ALA A 680 46.00 15.40 16.00
C ALA A 680 46.56 14.89 14.68
N ILE A 681 45.84 15.11 13.56
CA ILE A 681 46.37 14.79 12.22
C ILE A 681 47.60 15.65 11.90
N ARG A 682 47.56 16.94 12.20
CA ARG A 682 48.68 17.88 12.03
C ARG A 682 49.92 17.41 12.83
N GLU A 683 49.72 17.05 14.10
CA GLU A 683 50.75 16.56 14.97
C GLU A 683 51.40 15.27 14.44
N ARG A 684 50.59 14.28 14.08
CA ARG A 684 51.05 13.01 13.50
C ARG A 684 51.83 13.19 12.20
N LEU A 685 51.47 14.19 11.40
CA LEU A 685 52.20 14.51 10.13
C LEU A 685 53.56 15.17 10.38
N THR A 686 53.87 15.65 11.61
CA THR A 686 55.20 16.17 11.96
C THR A 686 56.15 15.04 12.29
N GLU A 687 55.68 13.85 12.68
CA GLU A 687 56.48 12.68 12.97
C GLU A 687 56.83 11.88 11.73
N PRO A 688 58.10 11.73 11.35
CA PRO A 688 58.49 11.15 10.03
C PRO A 688 57.92 9.76 9.74
N ALA A 689 57.86 8.89 10.75
CA ALA A 689 57.38 7.52 10.61
C ALA A 689 55.85 7.50 10.36
N LEU A 690 55.09 8.24 11.16
CA LEU A 690 53.64 8.38 11.02
C LEU A 690 53.25 9.13 9.71
N ARG A 691 54.03 10.16 9.38
CA ARG A 691 53.82 10.87 8.09
C ARG A 691 53.89 9.92 6.92
N THR A 692 54.90 9.06 6.85
CA THR A 692 55.06 8.07 5.77
C THR A 692 53.86 7.14 5.71
N GLN A 693 53.36 6.68 6.84
CA GLN A 693 52.20 5.79 6.92
C GLN A 693 50.91 6.53 6.49
N ILE A 694 50.72 7.75 6.94
CA ILE A 694 49.52 8.56 6.57
C ILE A 694 49.52 8.89 5.09
N LEU A 695 50.63 9.28 4.47
CA LEU A 695 50.69 9.55 3.06
C LEU A 695 50.43 8.29 2.22
N ALA A 696 50.97 7.13 2.63
CA ALA A 696 50.65 5.86 1.97
C ALA A 696 49.18 5.50 2.07
N ASP A 697 48.57 5.71 3.23
CA ASP A 697 47.10 5.52 3.44
C ASP A 697 46.28 6.47 2.54
N ILE A 698 46.66 7.74 2.48
CA ILE A 698 46.01 8.74 1.60
C ILE A 698 46.11 8.29 0.13
N ALA A 699 47.28 7.86 -0.35
CA ALA A 699 47.46 7.41 -1.72
C ALA A 699 46.51 6.25 -2.06
N VAL A 700 46.47 5.22 -1.22
CA VAL A 700 45.55 4.06 -1.39
C VAL A 700 44.09 4.52 -1.44
N ASN A 701 43.68 5.45 -0.58
CA ASN A 701 42.31 5.92 -0.54
C ASN A 701 41.96 6.83 -1.74
N ILE A 702 42.90 7.61 -2.27
CA ILE A 702 42.73 8.36 -3.52
C ILE A 702 42.47 7.40 -4.68
N GLU A 703 43.30 6.37 -4.84
CA GLU A 703 43.14 5.38 -5.89
C GLU A 703 41.83 4.61 -5.80
N ARG A 704 41.43 4.20 -4.59
CA ARG A 704 40.16 3.54 -4.35
C ARG A 704 38.95 4.39 -4.78
N ARG A 705 39.06 5.72 -4.68
CA ARG A 705 38.00 6.67 -5.09
C ARG A 705 38.03 6.99 -6.59
N GLY A 706 38.91 6.43 -7.34
CA GLY A 706 39.01 6.62 -8.81
C GLY A 706 40.22 7.39 -9.26
N GLY A 707 41.15 7.73 -8.36
CA GLY A 707 42.34 8.51 -8.61
C GLY A 707 42.13 10.01 -8.30
N PRO A 708 43.23 10.82 -8.37
CA PRO A 708 43.20 12.22 -7.96
C PRO A 708 42.30 13.10 -8.84
N SER A 709 42.17 12.76 -10.14
CA SER A 709 41.28 13.44 -11.07
C SER A 709 39.77 13.23 -10.77
N SER A 710 39.41 12.24 -9.97
CA SER A 710 38.04 12.01 -9.54
C SER A 710 37.62 12.89 -8.34
N LEU A 711 38.55 13.62 -7.73
CA LEU A 711 38.40 14.39 -6.51
C LEU A 711 38.35 15.88 -6.84
N LEU A 712 37.12 16.48 -6.81
CA LEU A 712 36.87 17.90 -7.04
C LEU A 712 36.79 18.61 -5.71
N LEU A 713 37.70 19.53 -5.40
CA LEU A 713 37.65 20.37 -4.19
C LEU A 713 36.58 21.45 -4.38
N VAL A 714 35.60 21.53 -3.47
CA VAL A 714 34.45 22.46 -3.63
C VAL A 714 34.39 23.53 -2.56
N GLU A 715 35.04 23.32 -1.42
CA GLU A 715 35.14 24.27 -0.32
C GLU A 715 36.49 24.07 0.34
N THR A 716 37.34 25.07 0.32
CA THR A 716 38.72 25.03 0.85
C THR A 716 39.02 26.30 1.60
N GLU A 717 39.91 26.22 2.60
CA GLU A 717 40.37 27.38 3.37
C GLU A 717 40.95 28.46 2.45
N ASP A 718 41.79 28.05 1.51
CA ASP A 718 42.25 28.91 0.42
C ASP A 718 41.35 28.74 -0.82
N SER A 719 40.48 29.70 -1.04
CA SER A 719 39.46 29.68 -2.11
C SER A 719 40.01 29.46 -3.52
N ARG A 720 41.33 29.63 -3.76
CA ARG A 720 41.95 29.33 -5.05
C ARG A 720 41.83 27.86 -5.49
N TRP A 721 41.72 26.97 -4.53
CA TRP A 721 41.59 25.53 -4.74
C TRP A 721 40.14 25.06 -4.94
N SER A 722 39.17 25.88 -4.57
CA SER A 722 37.75 25.57 -4.79
C SER A 722 37.38 25.55 -6.27
N GLY A 723 36.71 24.49 -6.72
CA GLY A 723 36.34 24.26 -8.11
C GLY A 723 37.43 23.53 -8.92
N ARG A 724 38.51 23.09 -8.29
CA ARG A 724 39.64 22.41 -8.95
C ARG A 724 39.78 20.95 -8.51
N ARG A 725 40.37 20.11 -9.42
CA ARG A 725 40.63 18.71 -9.13
C ARG A 725 41.97 18.54 -8.39
N LEU A 726 42.08 17.46 -7.62
CA LEU A 726 43.26 17.24 -6.77
C LEU A 726 44.56 17.04 -7.61
N ASP A 727 44.46 16.41 -8.79
CA ASP A 727 45.61 16.29 -9.71
C ASP A 727 46.09 17.69 -10.18
N GLU A 728 45.17 18.55 -10.62
CA GLU A 728 45.49 19.92 -11.05
C GLU A 728 46.18 20.74 -9.94
N ILE A 729 45.69 20.55 -8.70
CA ILE A 729 46.26 21.22 -7.50
C ILE A 729 47.65 20.66 -7.20
N ALA A 730 47.79 19.34 -7.23
CA ALA A 730 49.07 18.67 -6.99
C ALA A 730 50.14 19.11 -8.00
N ASP A 731 49.78 19.16 -9.28
CA ASP A 731 50.69 19.60 -10.38
C ASP A 731 51.11 21.07 -10.20
N GLU A 732 50.17 21.98 -9.85
CA GLU A 732 50.51 23.39 -9.63
C GLU A 732 51.42 23.60 -8.42
N LEU A 733 51.21 22.77 -7.35
CA LEU A 733 52.06 22.81 -6.16
C LEU A 733 53.42 22.08 -6.36
N GLY A 734 53.58 21.33 -7.43
CA GLY A 734 54.74 20.47 -7.63
C GLY A 734 54.85 19.35 -6.60
N LEU A 735 53.71 18.82 -6.11
CA LEU A 735 53.58 17.79 -5.09
C LEU A 735 52.97 16.52 -5.66
N THR A 736 53.16 15.41 -4.93
CA THR A 736 52.32 14.22 -5.18
C THR A 736 50.91 14.44 -4.69
N PRO A 737 49.88 13.80 -5.30
CA PRO A 737 48.49 13.97 -4.91
C PRO A 737 48.22 13.74 -3.40
N GLU A 738 48.83 12.71 -2.79
CA GLU A 738 48.68 12.44 -1.34
C GLU A 738 49.33 13.51 -0.48
N THR A 739 50.41 14.11 -0.94
CA THR A 739 51.10 15.20 -0.24
C THR A 739 50.25 16.50 -0.34
N ALA A 740 49.69 16.79 -1.51
CA ALA A 740 48.80 17.90 -1.73
C ALA A 740 47.51 17.75 -0.87
N ALA A 741 46.94 16.55 -0.84
CA ALA A 741 45.78 16.28 0.02
C ALA A 741 46.10 16.48 1.50
N ALA A 742 47.23 15.98 1.99
CA ALA A 742 47.67 16.18 3.36
C ALA A 742 47.86 17.66 3.70
N GLN A 743 48.44 18.44 2.75
CA GLN A 743 48.62 19.89 2.92
C GLN A 743 47.26 20.62 3.02
N LEU A 744 46.32 20.32 2.14
CA LEU A 744 44.97 20.89 2.15
C LEU A 744 44.25 20.57 3.47
N ILE A 745 44.31 19.33 3.92
CA ILE A 745 43.70 18.90 5.21
C ILE A 745 44.30 19.70 6.37
N THR A 746 45.62 19.90 6.38
CA THR A 746 46.30 20.59 7.48
C THR A 746 46.11 22.11 7.44
N GLN A 747 45.81 22.70 6.28
CA GLN A 747 45.49 24.13 6.19
C GLN A 747 44.16 24.49 6.86
N GLY A 748 43.15 23.63 6.80
CA GLY A 748 41.87 23.90 7.43
C GLY A 748 40.70 23.20 6.76
N LEU A 749 39.66 23.96 6.45
CA LEU A 749 38.48 23.47 5.79
C LEU A 749 38.84 22.94 4.39
N ALA A 750 38.49 21.70 4.12
CA ALA A 750 38.62 21.11 2.79
C ALA A 750 37.46 20.08 2.59
N ARG A 751 36.56 20.39 1.66
CA ARG A 751 35.46 19.50 1.26
C ARG A 751 35.70 19.04 -0.17
N VAL A 752 35.35 17.78 -0.45
CA VAL A 752 35.59 17.16 -1.75
C VAL A 752 34.31 16.51 -2.28
N VAL A 753 34.07 16.68 -3.56
CA VAL A 753 33.14 15.88 -4.36
C VAL A 753 33.95 14.79 -5.05
N SER A 754 33.59 13.53 -4.85
CA SER A 754 34.27 12.37 -5.42
C SER A 754 33.38 11.70 -6.46
N PHE A 755 33.83 11.64 -7.70
CA PHE A 755 33.15 10.96 -8.81
C PHE A 755 33.47 9.45 -8.74
N ASN A 756 32.68 8.71 -7.96
CA ASN A 756 33.04 7.37 -7.50
C ASN A 756 31.87 6.38 -7.50
N MET A 757 30.77 6.71 -8.16
CA MET A 757 29.62 5.83 -8.37
C MET A 757 29.32 5.65 -9.85
N THR A 758 28.57 4.60 -10.20
CA THR A 758 28.08 4.37 -11.56
C THR A 758 26.57 4.64 -11.65
N GLN A 759 26.16 5.09 -12.83
CA GLN A 759 24.73 5.36 -13.04
C GLN A 759 23.89 4.08 -13.09
N SER A 760 24.49 2.93 -13.44
CA SER A 760 23.84 1.63 -13.43
C SER A 760 23.54 1.16 -12.00
N ASP A 761 24.51 1.28 -11.09
CA ASP A 761 24.30 0.91 -9.69
C ASP A 761 23.21 1.78 -9.03
N ILE A 762 23.23 3.09 -9.35
CA ILE A 762 22.18 4.01 -8.88
C ILE A 762 20.82 3.59 -9.39
N ALA A 763 20.67 3.24 -10.68
CA ALA A 763 19.42 2.78 -11.26
C ALA A 763 18.92 1.51 -10.59
N THR A 764 19.82 0.52 -10.37
CA THR A 764 19.49 -0.74 -9.70
C THR A 764 18.87 -0.54 -8.30
N PHE A 765 19.40 0.39 -7.50
CA PHE A 765 18.80 0.71 -6.21
C PHE A 765 17.48 1.47 -6.36
N MET A 766 17.39 2.43 -7.33
CA MET A 766 16.18 3.25 -7.51
C MET A 766 14.96 2.46 -7.97
N GLU A 767 15.15 1.31 -8.63
CA GLU A 767 14.05 0.43 -9.04
C GLU A 767 13.35 -0.24 -7.85
N GLU A 768 13.99 -0.23 -6.66
CA GLU A 768 13.47 -0.91 -5.50
C GLU A 768 12.34 -0.11 -4.81
N SER A 769 11.24 -0.79 -4.53
CA SER A 769 10.06 -0.19 -3.89
C SER A 769 10.30 0.32 -2.46
N TRP A 770 11.40 -0.06 -1.84
CA TRP A 770 11.82 0.31 -0.49
C TRP A 770 12.90 1.41 -0.46
N VAL A 771 13.29 1.98 -1.62
CA VAL A 771 14.27 3.06 -1.72
C VAL A 771 13.59 4.40 -1.93
N ALA A 772 13.72 5.31 -0.96
CA ALA A 772 13.20 6.67 -0.99
C ALA A 772 14.14 7.61 -1.74
N THR A 773 13.63 8.79 -2.11
CA THR A 773 14.43 9.89 -2.65
C THR A 773 15.03 10.71 -1.51
N SER A 774 16.30 11.06 -1.61
CA SER A 774 16.96 12.04 -0.73
C SER A 774 17.86 12.99 -1.49
N SER A 775 18.29 14.07 -0.84
CA SER A 775 19.33 14.91 -1.38
C SER A 775 20.72 14.60 -0.82
N ASP A 776 20.82 14.18 0.43
CA ASP A 776 22.07 14.17 1.19
C ASP A 776 22.82 15.52 1.02
N GLY A 777 22.02 16.62 1.05
CA GLY A 777 22.36 17.95 0.52
C GLY A 777 23.43 18.67 1.33
N THR A 778 24.65 18.73 0.78
CA THR A 778 25.79 19.45 1.36
C THR A 778 26.24 20.63 0.49
N GLU A 779 26.91 21.62 1.09
CA GLU A 779 27.52 22.71 0.35
C GLU A 779 28.53 22.20 -0.69
N GLY A 780 28.64 22.91 -1.81
CA GLY A 780 29.57 22.57 -2.89
C GLY A 780 29.12 21.44 -3.81
N HIS A 781 27.94 20.84 -3.58
CA HIS A 781 27.41 19.76 -4.42
C HIS A 781 26.02 20.12 -4.96
N PRO A 782 25.76 19.91 -6.28
CA PRO A 782 24.46 20.24 -6.89
C PRO A 782 23.28 19.50 -6.27
N ARG A 783 23.50 18.36 -5.60
CA ARG A 783 22.44 17.55 -4.97
C ARG A 783 21.59 18.32 -3.95
N LYS A 784 22.14 19.32 -3.26
CA LYS A 784 21.42 20.18 -2.33
C LYS A 784 20.36 21.04 -3.02
N PHE A 785 20.52 21.32 -4.32
CA PHE A 785 19.70 22.26 -5.08
C PHE A 785 18.88 21.61 -6.19
N GLY A 786 19.09 20.31 -6.49
CA GLY A 786 18.51 19.72 -7.68
C GLY A 786 18.25 18.22 -7.65
N SER A 787 18.29 17.52 -6.50
CA SER A 787 18.16 16.04 -6.47
C SER A 787 16.79 15.56 -6.96
N PHE A 788 15.70 16.18 -6.56
CA PHE A 788 14.36 15.73 -6.97
C PHE A 788 14.12 15.94 -8.47
N PRO A 789 14.36 17.15 -9.05
CA PRO A 789 14.21 17.34 -10.49
C PRO A 789 15.27 16.60 -11.31
N GLU A 790 16.45 16.31 -10.79
CA GLU A 790 17.47 15.46 -11.48
C GLU A 790 16.99 14.00 -11.54
N LYS A 791 16.43 13.47 -10.45
CA LYS A 791 15.82 12.13 -10.46
C LYS A 791 14.70 12.03 -11.50
N TYR A 792 13.82 13.04 -11.54
CA TYR A 792 12.76 13.12 -12.54
C TYR A 792 13.32 13.18 -13.96
N GLY A 793 14.24 14.10 -14.23
CA GLY A 793 14.85 14.28 -15.56
C GLY A 793 15.55 13.01 -16.05
N THR A 794 16.48 12.52 -15.26
CA THR A 794 17.35 11.40 -15.67
C THR A 794 16.62 10.04 -15.63
N PHE A 795 15.88 9.72 -14.55
CA PHE A 795 15.40 8.35 -14.34
C PHE A 795 13.92 8.15 -14.75
N VAL A 796 13.15 9.22 -14.86
CA VAL A 796 11.77 9.13 -15.40
C VAL A 796 11.74 9.47 -16.88
N LYS A 797 12.24 10.68 -17.28
CA LYS A 797 12.10 11.15 -18.66
C LYS A 797 13.09 10.52 -19.62
N ASP A 798 14.39 10.56 -19.29
CA ASP A 798 15.44 10.23 -20.25
C ASP A 798 15.71 8.72 -20.32
N ARG A 799 15.68 8.03 -19.18
CA ARG A 799 16.04 6.60 -19.08
C ARG A 799 14.85 5.67 -18.89
N ASN A 800 13.69 6.20 -18.50
CA ASN A 800 12.47 5.42 -18.25
C ASN A 800 12.68 4.25 -17.26
N VAL A 801 13.50 4.48 -16.22
CA VAL A 801 13.77 3.53 -15.13
C VAL A 801 12.58 3.50 -14.16
N LEU A 802 11.99 4.67 -13.89
CA LEU A 802 10.85 4.84 -13.00
C LEU A 802 9.65 5.38 -13.77
N SER A 803 8.45 4.96 -13.37
CA SER A 803 7.23 5.67 -13.74
C SER A 803 7.09 6.99 -12.97
N LEU A 804 6.26 7.91 -13.46
CA LEU A 804 5.93 9.13 -12.73
C LEU A 804 5.31 8.82 -11.35
N ALA A 805 4.48 7.79 -11.26
CA ALA A 805 3.87 7.35 -10.00
C ALA A 805 4.93 6.87 -8.99
N GLU A 806 5.89 6.07 -9.42
CA GLU A 806 6.99 5.59 -8.58
C GLU A 806 7.93 6.73 -8.14
N PHE A 807 8.21 7.69 -9.03
CA PHE A 807 8.97 8.90 -8.66
C PHE A 807 8.29 9.66 -7.53
N VAL A 808 6.99 9.95 -7.66
CA VAL A 808 6.24 10.67 -6.61
C VAL A 808 6.15 9.84 -5.34
N ARG A 809 5.81 8.54 -5.44
CA ARG A 809 5.74 7.65 -4.28
C ARG A 809 7.06 7.60 -3.51
N SER A 810 8.19 7.41 -4.20
CA SER A 810 9.52 7.35 -3.56
C SER A 810 9.97 8.72 -3.02
N SER A 811 9.35 9.82 -3.46
CA SER A 811 9.69 11.19 -3.04
C SER A 811 8.73 11.76 -1.98
N SER A 812 7.58 11.10 -1.71
CA SER A 812 6.57 11.60 -0.76
C SER A 812 5.96 10.49 0.11
N GLY A 813 5.16 9.57 -0.44
CA GLY A 813 4.45 8.55 0.33
C GLY A 813 5.38 7.56 1.03
N LEU A 814 6.44 7.11 0.37
CA LEU A 814 7.41 6.19 0.98
C LEU A 814 8.18 6.83 2.14
N PRO A 815 8.81 8.03 2.00
CA PRO A 815 9.46 8.67 3.14
C PRO A 815 8.49 9.01 4.27
N ALA A 816 7.24 9.42 3.99
CA ALA A 816 6.22 9.59 5.02
C ALA A 816 5.96 8.29 5.79
N LYS A 817 5.82 7.17 5.08
CA LYS A 817 5.63 5.84 5.69
C LYS A 817 6.84 5.42 6.55
N ILE A 818 8.08 5.63 6.05
CA ILE A 818 9.31 5.32 6.79
C ILE A 818 9.35 6.11 8.11
N LEU A 819 8.95 7.36 8.10
CA LEU A 819 8.93 8.25 9.26
C LEU A 819 7.68 8.07 10.15
N GLY A 820 6.72 7.20 9.78
CA GLY A 820 5.46 7.01 10.52
C GLY A 820 4.50 8.21 10.44
N LEU A 821 4.64 9.09 9.45
CA LEU A 821 3.76 10.24 9.26
C LEU A 821 2.43 9.81 8.64
N SER A 822 1.33 10.02 9.33
CA SER A 822 -0.01 9.62 8.88
C SER A 822 -0.83 10.75 8.29
N ASP A 823 -0.38 12.00 8.47
CA ASP A 823 -1.11 13.22 8.12
C ASP A 823 -0.63 13.88 6.82
N ARG A 824 0.39 13.33 6.16
CA ARG A 824 1.02 13.90 4.94
C ARG A 824 1.72 12.85 4.09
N GLY A 825 2.23 13.25 2.91
CA GLY A 825 2.96 12.39 1.97
C GLY A 825 2.09 11.76 0.90
N GLU A 826 0.78 11.83 1.03
CA GLU A 826 -0.19 11.37 0.04
C GLU A 826 -1.27 12.44 -0.19
N LEU A 827 -1.84 12.50 -1.40
CA LEU A 827 -3.04 13.30 -1.65
C LEU A 827 -4.27 12.50 -1.23
N VAL A 828 -4.62 12.59 0.03
CA VAL A 828 -5.80 11.92 0.61
C VAL A 828 -6.61 12.95 1.41
N THR A 829 -7.93 12.87 1.29
CA THR A 829 -8.84 13.74 2.04
C THR A 829 -8.57 13.67 3.55
N GLY A 830 -8.42 14.81 4.17
CA GLY A 830 -8.12 14.98 5.59
C GLY A 830 -6.63 15.13 5.91
N GLN A 831 -5.73 14.86 4.97
CA GLN A 831 -4.31 15.13 5.16
C GLN A 831 -3.99 16.62 5.01
N VAL A 832 -2.89 17.03 5.62
CA VAL A 832 -2.35 18.40 5.52
C VAL A 832 -2.03 18.71 4.06
N ALA A 833 -2.40 19.89 3.60
CA ALA A 833 -2.16 20.34 2.24
C ALA A 833 -0.70 20.78 2.03
N ASP A 834 0.21 19.79 2.09
CA ASP A 834 1.55 19.87 1.55
C ASP A 834 1.46 19.39 0.10
N ILE A 835 1.44 20.31 -0.86
CA ILE A 835 1.11 20.02 -2.27
C ILE A 835 2.12 20.68 -3.19
N VAL A 836 2.63 19.93 -4.17
CA VAL A 836 3.43 20.46 -5.27
C VAL A 836 2.68 20.36 -6.60
N VAL A 837 2.68 21.46 -7.35
CA VAL A 837 2.26 21.50 -8.76
C VAL A 837 3.45 21.87 -9.61
N PHE A 838 3.83 21.01 -10.56
CA PHE A 838 4.95 21.26 -11.43
C PHE A 838 4.62 21.01 -12.91
N ASP A 839 5.32 21.74 -13.78
CA ASP A 839 5.25 21.52 -15.23
C ASP A 839 6.22 20.41 -15.64
N PRO A 840 5.73 19.23 -16.07
CA PRO A 840 6.59 18.09 -16.41
C PRO A 840 7.52 18.37 -17.62
N LYS A 841 7.25 19.42 -18.40
CA LYS A 841 8.06 19.78 -19.56
C LYS A 841 9.31 20.59 -19.20
N VAL A 842 9.23 21.39 -18.12
CA VAL A 842 10.28 22.32 -17.72
C VAL A 842 10.88 22.03 -16.34
N TYR A 843 10.27 21.12 -15.57
CA TYR A 843 10.78 20.73 -14.24
C TYR A 843 12.18 20.11 -14.38
N ALA A 844 13.20 20.83 -13.88
CA ALA A 844 14.58 20.46 -14.06
C ALA A 844 15.50 21.05 -12.99
N ALA A 845 16.58 20.34 -12.66
CA ALA A 845 17.72 20.83 -11.95
C ALA A 845 18.48 21.86 -12.83
N LYS A 846 18.96 22.95 -12.21
CA LYS A 846 19.86 23.92 -12.84
C LYS A 846 21.25 23.92 -12.23
N ALA A 847 21.37 23.32 -11.04
CA ALA A 847 22.65 23.16 -10.37
C ALA A 847 23.54 22.16 -11.13
N THR A 848 24.83 22.45 -11.22
CA THR A 848 25.88 21.62 -11.82
C THR A 848 27.06 21.54 -10.85
N PHE A 849 28.04 20.69 -11.11
CA PHE A 849 29.24 20.63 -10.27
C PHE A 849 30.12 21.88 -10.33
N SER A 850 29.99 22.69 -11.39
CA SER A 850 30.68 23.98 -11.53
C SER A 850 29.86 25.19 -11.03
N ASP A 851 28.53 25.04 -10.92
CA ASP A 851 27.59 26.08 -10.47
C ASP A 851 26.52 25.42 -9.59
N TRP A 852 26.95 24.96 -8.42
CA TRP A 852 26.24 24.01 -7.59
C TRP A 852 25.02 24.58 -6.84
N ASN A 853 24.89 25.91 -6.71
CA ASN A 853 23.89 26.58 -5.91
C ASN A 853 22.75 27.24 -6.71
N ARG A 854 22.56 26.79 -7.96
CA ARG A 854 21.43 27.25 -8.80
C ARG A 854 20.12 26.63 -8.38
N LEU A 855 19.11 27.47 -8.16
CA LEU A 855 17.76 27.01 -7.87
C LEU A 855 17.16 26.23 -9.03
N SER A 856 16.39 25.20 -8.71
CA SER A 856 15.63 24.41 -9.68
C SER A 856 14.46 25.21 -10.28
N VAL A 857 13.90 24.73 -11.39
CA VAL A 857 12.79 25.39 -12.09
C VAL A 857 11.65 24.41 -12.35
N GLY A 858 10.46 24.95 -12.65
CA GLY A 858 9.31 24.17 -13.11
C GLY A 858 8.28 23.86 -12.03
N VAL A 859 8.53 24.19 -10.76
CA VAL A 859 7.47 24.20 -9.72
C VAL A 859 6.63 25.47 -9.92
N GLU A 860 5.35 25.30 -10.22
CA GLU A 860 4.39 26.38 -10.46
C GLU A 860 3.69 26.82 -9.17
N PHE A 861 3.25 25.85 -8.37
CA PHE A 861 2.66 26.10 -7.06
C PHE A 861 3.22 25.11 -6.05
N LEU A 862 3.47 25.61 -4.84
CA LEU A 862 3.86 24.81 -3.69
C LEU A 862 3.12 25.29 -2.46
N LEU A 863 2.37 24.38 -1.85
CA LEU A 863 1.76 24.64 -0.54
C LEU A 863 2.54 23.89 0.53
N VAL A 864 2.82 24.58 1.64
CA VAL A 864 3.35 24.01 2.87
C VAL A 864 2.31 24.29 3.95
N ASN A 865 1.75 23.25 4.57
CA ASN A 865 0.66 23.37 5.54
C ASN A 865 -0.52 24.25 5.05
N GLY A 866 -0.84 24.16 3.74
CA GLY A 866 -1.93 24.91 3.10
C GLY A 866 -1.58 26.34 2.70
N GLU A 867 -0.38 26.84 3.00
CA GLU A 867 0.08 28.19 2.65
C GLU A 867 1.01 28.17 1.42
N PHE A 868 0.83 29.09 0.48
CA PHE A 868 1.66 29.16 -0.73
C PHE A 868 3.10 29.57 -0.40
N ALA A 869 4.04 28.65 -0.56
CA ALA A 869 5.48 28.92 -0.57
C ALA A 869 5.98 29.30 -1.97
N ILE A 870 5.34 28.74 -3.03
CA ILE A 870 5.53 29.15 -4.44
C ILE A 870 4.15 29.38 -5.04
N GLN A 871 3.99 30.49 -5.77
CA GLN A 871 2.78 30.83 -6.49
C GLN A 871 3.14 31.32 -7.90
N GLN A 872 2.61 30.66 -8.94
CA GLN A 872 2.90 30.96 -10.36
C GLN A 872 4.42 31.01 -10.64
N GLY A 873 5.15 30.03 -10.15
CA GLY A 873 6.60 29.91 -10.34
C GLY A 873 7.43 30.89 -9.51
N THR A 874 6.81 31.73 -8.68
CA THR A 874 7.49 32.75 -7.88
C THR A 874 7.49 32.36 -6.41
N LEU A 875 8.68 32.39 -5.78
CA LEU A 875 8.85 32.20 -4.34
C LEU A 875 8.14 33.28 -3.56
N THR A 876 7.41 32.93 -2.54
CA THR A 876 6.80 33.85 -1.58
C THR A 876 7.73 34.06 -0.37
N ALA A 877 7.33 34.93 0.54
CA ALA A 877 8.03 35.11 1.81
C ALA A 877 7.42 34.23 2.93
N ALA A 878 6.55 33.26 2.59
CA ALA A 878 5.87 32.41 3.55
C ALA A 878 6.87 31.55 4.35
N ARG A 879 6.65 31.52 5.67
CA ARG A 879 7.40 30.71 6.62
C ARG A 879 6.44 29.71 7.27
N ALA A 880 5.75 28.95 6.42
CA ALA A 880 4.66 28.06 6.80
C ALA A 880 5.12 26.74 7.40
N GLY A 881 6.43 26.45 7.37
CA GLY A 881 7.01 25.24 7.94
C GLY A 881 6.81 25.11 9.44
N ARG A 882 6.65 23.87 9.89
CA ARG A 882 6.39 23.51 11.30
C ARG A 882 7.32 22.38 11.75
N PRO A 883 7.56 22.24 13.07
CA PRO A 883 8.22 21.07 13.60
C PRO A 883 7.31 19.85 13.39
N ILE A 884 7.89 18.78 12.87
CA ILE A 884 7.26 17.46 12.79
C ILE A 884 7.79 16.63 13.97
N LYS A 885 6.90 16.19 14.80
CA LYS A 885 7.20 15.35 15.98
C LYS A 885 6.52 13.99 15.81
N ARG A 886 7.20 12.98 16.35
CA ARG A 886 6.66 11.62 16.42
C ARG A 886 5.41 11.58 17.32
#